data_f2b32c47b2902f734015cc260fa5ea7c
#
_entry.id   f2b32c47b2902f734015cc260fa5ea7c
#
_cell.length_a   1.000
_cell.length_b   1.000
_cell.length_c   1.000
_cell.angle_alpha   90.00
_cell.angle_beta   90.00
_cell.angle_gamma   90.00
#
_symmetry.space_group_name_H-M   'P 1'
#
loop_
_entity.id
_entity.type
_entity.pdbx_description
1 polymer ?
#
loop_
_entity_poly.entity_id
_entity_poly.type
_entity_poly.pdbx_seq_one_letter_code
_entity_poly.pdbx_strand_id
1 'polypeptide(L)'
;MTRVFPVQRLLQASNNGLLQKGLINPAHILPQNMVNITINNSTFSYPILCHSVQDSHSVAIFYGDNPFVHSFSLVMFNLMIITAITSIFRILLKPLKQPLIISQIIAGVIVGPSFLGGIRWFQSNMETESTKFLIKNLGKMGFMFFVFVYGVKMDPTLLKKSGKLHLSTSLIGIIIPITIVVAVALSMKKITDKQEAMIPSLGAIAGYLGVTSFPVLYIILKEFNLLNSDMGRFALYTALIGDTLGMIFVVFVEKGETKMLTTLWPIMTWINNNTPQGHPVQQSFVVAILLGVFVMGFVTDMFGIAICNGPLFLGLVIPDGPGVGATLVKKAETIMSDLLLPFSFIMVGSYTDFYAMSASGWSSLSPLFVMVVTGYIIKFISIWIVLYFWRMPLRNGLAVSLIMSLRGHVELILFVAWMEKKILKVPAFTLLIIMTVAVTATCSPLINILYDPTKPYMVSQRRNIQHNPPDQELRIVLCILDTEAINGLIRLLDISNPTSSSPFSISVVRLTELVGRSSPLFIDHEKQQVPPIYQWTNTINVLEHHQELKGMSMQLHFFTSVAPKQSMFRDICELALEQEASLIILPFDSADVHDHAARAVNSQVLNNAPCSVAIFVDKGLLEINKIGSSIRRTPYRFAVLFLGGGDAREALVYADRMVANQDVFLEVVRFLPENFLRYNDIERKLDDGIVTWFCVKNEMTQRVVYREVLVRNGEETIERIQDMNDGAFDLFIVGRKHGINPILLTGLSEWSESEDLGLIGDYISSADFFGSASVLVVQQQILRG
;
A
#
# COMPACT_ATOMS: atom_id res chain seq x y z
N MET A 1 18.18 -46.06 -14.10
CA MET A 1 19.62 -46.06 -14.52
C MET A 1 20.45 -45.46 -13.41
N THR A 2 21.18 -46.27 -12.67
CA THR A 2 22.11 -45.86 -11.61
C THR A 2 23.36 -45.24 -12.25
N ARG A 3 23.58 -43.92 -12.13
CA ARG A 3 24.86 -43.34 -12.51
C ARG A 3 25.89 -43.57 -11.40
N VAL A 4 26.86 -44.41 -11.68
CA VAL A 4 28.05 -44.60 -10.83
C VAL A 4 28.98 -43.38 -11.04
N PHE A 5 29.28 -42.67 -9.97
CA PHE A 5 30.27 -41.57 -10.05
C PHE A 5 31.67 -42.13 -10.38
N PRO A 6 32.43 -41.49 -11.25
CA PRO A 6 33.75 -41.96 -11.58
C PRO A 6 34.69 -41.91 -10.38
N VAL A 7 35.46 -43.02 -10.21
CA VAL A 7 36.35 -43.29 -9.07
C VAL A 7 37.31 -42.11 -8.74
N GLN A 8 37.69 -41.30 -9.73
CA GLN A 8 38.53 -40.11 -9.53
C GLN A 8 37.90 -39.03 -8.61
N ARG A 9 36.59 -38.84 -8.62
CA ARG A 9 35.94 -37.86 -7.73
C ARG A 9 35.82 -38.37 -6.29
N LEU A 10 35.70 -39.66 -6.07
CA LEU A 10 35.71 -40.25 -4.76
C LEU A 10 37.11 -40.18 -4.11
N LEU A 11 38.17 -40.35 -4.90
CA LEU A 11 39.56 -40.18 -4.45
C LEU A 11 39.86 -38.71 -4.06
N GLN A 12 39.39 -37.75 -4.83
CA GLN A 12 39.49 -36.33 -4.48
C GLN A 12 38.70 -35.95 -3.23
N ALA A 13 37.52 -36.54 -3.00
CA ALA A 13 36.71 -36.29 -1.82
C ALA A 13 37.39 -36.85 -0.56
N SER A 14 38.07 -37.97 -0.65
CA SER A 14 38.86 -38.56 0.45
C SER A 14 40.10 -37.74 0.82
N ASN A 15 40.83 -37.24 -0.18
CA ASN A 15 42.04 -36.43 0.03
C ASN A 15 41.71 -34.97 0.51
N ASN A 16 40.53 -34.43 0.21
CA ASN A 16 40.17 -33.06 0.57
C ASN A 16 39.47 -32.94 1.93
N GLY A 17 39.41 -34.00 2.73
CA GLY A 17 38.78 -33.94 4.05
C GLY A 17 37.28 -33.63 4.04
N LEU A 18 36.57 -33.85 2.93
CA LEU A 18 35.13 -33.59 2.75
C LEU A 18 34.26 -34.44 3.74
N LEU A 19 34.76 -35.58 4.16
CA LEU A 19 34.16 -36.38 5.23
C LEU A 19 34.23 -35.70 6.60
N GLN A 20 35.25 -34.87 6.87
CA GLN A 20 35.38 -34.11 8.12
C GLN A 20 34.57 -32.83 8.12
N LYS A 21 34.11 -32.31 6.95
CA LYS A 21 33.35 -31.05 6.83
C LYS A 21 31.84 -31.24 7.00
N GLY A 22 31.33 -32.42 7.35
CA GLY A 22 29.89 -32.62 7.60
C GLY A 22 29.00 -32.52 6.36
N LEU A 23 29.57 -32.53 5.16
CA LEU A 23 28.84 -32.50 3.88
C LEU A 23 28.19 -33.82 3.51
N ILE A 24 28.61 -34.91 4.16
CA ILE A 24 28.05 -36.26 3.99
C ILE A 24 27.64 -36.77 5.37
N ASN A 25 26.35 -36.97 5.58
CA ASN A 25 25.85 -37.47 6.84
C ASN A 25 26.19 -38.99 6.95
N PRO A 26 27.03 -39.44 7.91
CA PRO A 26 27.46 -40.84 7.99
C PRO A 26 26.30 -41.81 8.27
N ALA A 27 25.14 -41.35 8.71
CA ALA A 27 23.96 -42.18 8.94
C ALA A 27 23.35 -42.80 7.67
N HIS A 28 23.72 -42.34 6.49
CA HIS A 28 23.25 -42.87 5.20
C HIS A 28 24.23 -43.87 4.54
N ILE A 29 25.33 -44.19 5.19
CA ILE A 29 26.27 -45.21 4.71
C ILE A 29 25.80 -46.58 5.25
N LEU A 30 25.05 -47.32 4.45
CA LEU A 30 24.69 -48.68 4.77
C LEU A 30 25.95 -49.53 4.67
N PRO A 31 26.32 -50.34 5.76
CA PRO A 31 27.54 -51.13 5.78
C PRO A 31 27.61 -52.25 4.72
N GLN A 32 26.51 -52.53 4.03
CA GLN A 32 26.39 -53.61 3.03
C GLN A 32 26.83 -53.26 1.61
N ASN A 33 27.09 -51.95 1.31
CA ASN A 33 27.44 -51.52 -0.03
C ASN A 33 28.87 -50.94 -0.09
N MET A 34 29.86 -51.76 0.24
CA MET A 34 31.25 -51.40 0.06
C MET A 34 31.79 -51.99 -1.24
N VAL A 35 32.41 -51.21 -2.09
CA VAL A 35 33.17 -51.69 -3.24
C VAL A 35 34.65 -51.74 -2.88
N ASN A 36 35.22 -52.93 -2.98
CA ASN A 36 36.63 -53.14 -2.78
C ASN A 36 37.39 -52.87 -4.10
N ILE A 37 38.23 -51.85 -4.12
CA ILE A 37 39.07 -51.49 -5.26
C ILE A 37 40.53 -51.85 -4.90
N THR A 38 41.14 -52.75 -5.66
CA THR A 38 42.56 -53.13 -5.51
C THR A 38 43.40 -52.23 -6.42
N ILE A 39 44.25 -51.37 -5.84
CA ILE A 39 45.25 -50.60 -6.52
C ILE A 39 46.63 -50.94 -5.97
N ASN A 40 47.56 -51.41 -6.82
CA ASN A 40 48.91 -51.78 -6.43
C ASN A 40 49.02 -52.77 -5.26
N ASN A 41 48.28 -53.85 -5.32
CA ASN A 41 48.19 -54.91 -4.28
C ASN A 41 47.64 -54.49 -2.91
N SER A 42 47.10 -53.31 -2.76
CA SER A 42 46.36 -52.89 -1.58
C SER A 42 44.88 -52.73 -1.93
N THR A 43 43.99 -53.42 -1.14
CA THR A 43 42.53 -53.34 -1.26
C THR A 43 41.99 -52.21 -0.39
N PHE A 44 41.37 -51.25 -1.04
CA PHE A 44 40.68 -50.17 -0.37
C PHE A 44 39.17 -50.40 -0.44
N SER A 45 38.48 -50.32 0.69
CA SER A 45 37.01 -50.40 0.79
C SER A 45 36.41 -49.00 0.77
N TYR A 46 35.62 -48.66 -0.25
CA TYR A 46 34.96 -47.38 -0.38
C TYR A 46 33.43 -47.54 -0.23
N PRO A 47 32.75 -46.69 0.54
CA PRO A 47 31.29 -46.72 0.61
C PRO A 47 30.68 -46.25 -0.74
N ILE A 48 29.72 -47.01 -1.26
CA ILE A 48 28.94 -46.62 -2.42
C ILE A 48 27.77 -45.77 -1.94
N LEU A 49 27.75 -44.51 -2.33
CA LEU A 49 26.59 -43.66 -2.21
C LEU A 49 25.68 -43.87 -3.44
N CYS A 50 24.62 -44.65 -3.28
CA CYS A 50 23.56 -44.76 -4.27
C CYS A 50 22.62 -43.56 -4.13
N HIS A 51 22.70 -42.62 -5.05
CA HIS A 51 21.71 -41.57 -5.17
C HIS A 51 20.62 -42.09 -6.13
N SER A 52 19.40 -42.31 -5.65
CA SER A 52 18.27 -42.54 -6.56
C SER A 52 18.04 -41.24 -7.36
N VAL A 53 18.02 -41.35 -8.66
CA VAL A 53 17.54 -40.21 -9.52
C VAL A 53 16.04 -40.14 -9.24
N GLN A 54 15.64 -39.20 -8.42
CA GLN A 54 14.23 -38.93 -8.21
C GLN A 54 13.72 -38.17 -9.43
N ASP A 55 12.68 -38.70 -10.09
CA ASP A 55 11.94 -37.95 -11.07
C ASP A 55 11.30 -36.72 -10.40
N SER A 56 11.38 -35.59 -11.05
CA SER A 56 10.95 -34.32 -10.44
C SER A 56 9.44 -34.18 -10.32
N HIS A 57 8.66 -34.95 -11.10
CA HIS A 57 7.20 -34.87 -11.20
C HIS A 57 6.57 -36.28 -11.27
N SER A 58 5.34 -36.38 -10.81
CA SER A 58 4.53 -37.61 -10.84
C SER A 58 3.96 -37.86 -12.24
N VAL A 59 3.86 -39.13 -12.64
CA VAL A 59 3.24 -39.55 -13.89
C VAL A 59 1.71 -39.47 -13.83
N ALA A 60 1.09 -39.73 -12.76
CA ALA A 60 -0.28 -39.46 -12.30
C ALA A 60 -0.73 -40.55 -11.25
N ILE A 61 -1.61 -40.16 -10.36
CA ILE A 61 -2.22 -41.02 -9.33
C ILE A 61 -2.96 -42.20 -9.98
N PHE A 62 -3.61 -41.97 -11.12
CA PHE A 62 -4.35 -43.03 -11.85
C PHE A 62 -3.45 -44.13 -12.43
N TYR A 63 -2.14 -43.89 -12.57
CA TYR A 63 -1.17 -44.87 -12.99
C TYR A 63 -0.44 -45.53 -11.77
N GLY A 64 -0.92 -45.29 -10.55
CA GLY A 64 -0.38 -45.83 -9.33
C GLY A 64 0.85 -45.12 -8.79
N ASP A 65 1.21 -43.96 -9.35
CA ASP A 65 2.33 -43.17 -8.88
C ASP A 65 1.92 -42.21 -7.74
N ASN A 66 2.77 -42.15 -6.70
CA ASN A 66 2.49 -41.32 -5.53
C ASN A 66 3.15 -39.93 -5.69
N PRO A 67 2.36 -38.82 -5.83
CA PRO A 67 2.91 -37.48 -5.98
C PRO A 67 3.76 -37.03 -4.78
N PHE A 68 3.57 -37.61 -3.60
CA PHE A 68 4.35 -37.27 -2.40
C PHE A 68 5.78 -37.83 -2.38
N VAL A 69 6.17 -38.57 -3.39
CA VAL A 69 7.56 -39.04 -3.56
C VAL A 69 8.37 -38.06 -4.40
N HIS A 70 7.72 -37.22 -5.19
CA HIS A 70 8.34 -36.30 -6.16
C HIS A 70 8.57 -34.90 -5.59
N SER A 71 9.81 -34.41 -5.67
CA SER A 71 10.23 -33.17 -5.02
C SER A 71 9.48 -31.91 -5.55
N PHE A 72 9.16 -31.83 -6.85
CA PHE A 72 8.44 -30.71 -7.42
C PHE A 72 6.98 -30.66 -6.95
N SER A 73 6.30 -31.80 -6.94
CA SER A 73 4.93 -31.92 -6.41
C SER A 73 4.85 -31.50 -4.94
N LEU A 74 5.85 -31.89 -4.15
CA LEU A 74 5.96 -31.50 -2.74
C LEU A 74 6.19 -30.00 -2.55
N VAL A 75 7.00 -29.37 -3.39
CA VAL A 75 7.20 -27.90 -3.35
C VAL A 75 5.90 -27.16 -3.62
N MET A 76 5.13 -27.59 -4.65
CA MET A 76 3.81 -27.00 -4.96
C MET A 76 2.83 -27.19 -3.80
N PHE A 77 2.81 -28.37 -3.21
CA PHE A 77 1.94 -28.67 -2.08
C PHE A 77 2.30 -27.87 -0.82
N ASN A 78 3.58 -27.68 -0.53
CA ASN A 78 4.04 -26.82 0.56
C ASN A 78 3.66 -25.36 0.33
N LEU A 79 3.72 -24.86 -0.91
CA LEU A 79 3.26 -23.52 -1.25
C LEU A 79 1.75 -23.37 -0.98
N MET A 80 0.95 -24.36 -1.35
CA MET A 80 -0.49 -24.35 -1.08
C MET A 80 -0.79 -24.36 0.43
N ILE A 81 -0.07 -25.17 1.21
CA ILE A 81 -0.24 -25.24 2.68
C ILE A 81 0.10 -23.89 3.32
N ILE A 82 1.27 -23.31 3.00
CA ILE A 82 1.69 -22.05 3.64
C ILE A 82 0.74 -20.90 3.31
N THR A 83 0.28 -20.80 2.05
CA THR A 83 -0.66 -19.76 1.64
C THR A 83 -2.03 -19.94 2.30
N ALA A 84 -2.52 -21.18 2.42
CA ALA A 84 -3.77 -21.48 3.12
C ALA A 84 -3.69 -21.12 4.61
N ILE A 85 -2.64 -21.56 5.31
CA ILE A 85 -2.43 -21.23 6.74
C ILE A 85 -2.29 -19.72 6.92
N THR A 86 -1.51 -19.05 6.07
CA THR A 86 -1.34 -17.59 6.12
C THR A 86 -2.69 -16.88 5.97
N SER A 87 -3.54 -17.32 5.03
CA SER A 87 -4.86 -16.74 4.79
C SER A 87 -5.80 -16.93 5.98
N ILE A 88 -5.78 -18.11 6.60
CA ILE A 88 -6.56 -18.40 7.82
C ILE A 88 -6.14 -17.47 8.95
N PHE A 89 -4.83 -17.37 9.22
CA PHE A 89 -4.33 -16.50 10.29
C PHE A 89 -4.55 -15.01 9.98
N ARG A 90 -4.48 -14.60 8.72
CA ARG A 90 -4.82 -13.23 8.31
C ARG A 90 -6.26 -12.88 8.67
N ILE A 91 -7.23 -13.78 8.39
CA ILE A 91 -8.64 -13.58 8.74
C ILE A 91 -8.82 -13.54 10.27
N LEU A 92 -8.18 -14.47 10.98
CA LEU A 92 -8.27 -14.59 12.44
C LEU A 92 -7.68 -13.37 13.17
N LEU A 93 -6.56 -12.84 12.67
CA LEU A 93 -5.83 -11.73 13.29
C LEU A 93 -6.30 -10.35 12.80
N LYS A 94 -7.16 -10.29 11.78
CA LYS A 94 -7.72 -9.03 11.25
C LYS A 94 -8.43 -8.16 12.31
N PRO A 95 -9.29 -8.71 13.21
CA PRO A 95 -9.92 -7.90 14.25
C PRO A 95 -8.92 -7.31 15.25
N LEU A 96 -7.76 -7.94 15.45
CA LEU A 96 -6.67 -7.43 16.29
C LEU A 96 -5.78 -6.42 15.57
N LYS A 97 -6.11 -6.04 14.32
CA LYS A 97 -5.34 -5.11 13.47
C LYS A 97 -3.85 -5.50 13.41
N GLN A 98 -3.58 -6.80 13.25
CA GLN A 98 -2.22 -7.30 13.14
C GLN A 98 -1.73 -7.21 11.68
N PRO A 99 -0.46 -6.83 11.45
CA PRO A 99 0.11 -6.80 10.11
C PRO A 99 0.30 -8.22 9.54
N LEU A 100 0.23 -8.32 8.21
CA LEU A 100 0.30 -9.58 7.46
C LEU A 100 1.54 -10.41 7.80
N ILE A 101 2.66 -9.76 8.05
CA ILE A 101 3.93 -10.43 8.38
C ILE A 101 3.81 -11.37 9.59
N ILE A 102 3.00 -11.01 10.59
CA ILE A 102 2.78 -11.86 11.76
C ILE A 102 2.10 -13.16 11.33
N SER A 103 1.07 -13.09 10.49
CA SER A 103 0.39 -14.26 9.94
C SER A 103 1.35 -15.15 9.14
N GLN A 104 2.22 -14.54 8.36
CA GLN A 104 3.23 -15.23 7.54
C GLN A 104 4.28 -15.95 8.39
N ILE A 105 4.81 -15.28 9.42
CA ILE A 105 5.77 -15.89 10.34
C ILE A 105 5.13 -17.08 11.09
N ILE A 106 3.91 -16.88 11.63
CA ILE A 106 3.18 -17.95 12.34
C ILE A 106 2.93 -19.13 11.41
N ALA A 107 2.52 -18.89 10.17
CA ALA A 107 2.30 -19.93 9.18
C ALA A 107 3.61 -20.71 8.90
N GLY A 108 4.74 -20.02 8.73
CA GLY A 108 6.05 -20.64 8.56
C GLY A 108 6.43 -21.53 9.76
N VAL A 109 6.24 -21.02 10.97
CA VAL A 109 6.51 -21.75 12.23
C VAL A 109 5.62 -23.00 12.37
N ILE A 110 4.35 -22.91 11.97
CA ILE A 110 3.43 -24.05 12.00
C ILE A 110 3.86 -25.14 11.02
N VAL A 111 4.34 -24.78 9.84
CA VAL A 111 4.87 -25.75 8.86
C VAL A 111 6.21 -26.33 9.34
N GLY A 112 6.95 -25.62 10.21
CA GLY A 112 8.26 -26.00 10.72
C GLY A 112 8.25 -27.21 11.67
N PRO A 113 9.46 -27.61 12.17
CA PRO A 113 9.67 -28.82 12.95
C PRO A 113 8.94 -28.84 14.29
N SER A 114 8.54 -27.70 14.80
CA SER A 114 7.85 -27.59 16.09
C SER A 114 6.37 -28.00 16.07
N PHE A 115 5.72 -27.99 14.89
CA PHE A 115 4.30 -28.34 14.75
C PHE A 115 4.10 -29.40 13.66
N LEU A 116 3.77 -29.05 12.42
CA LEU A 116 3.50 -30.01 11.34
C LEU A 116 4.72 -30.85 11.01
N GLY A 117 5.91 -30.24 10.94
CA GLY A 117 7.17 -30.97 10.73
C GLY A 117 7.58 -31.88 11.88
N GLY A 118 6.98 -31.74 13.09
CA GLY A 118 7.12 -32.67 14.21
C GLY A 118 6.27 -33.93 14.10
N ILE A 119 5.27 -33.95 13.20
CA ILE A 119 4.41 -35.13 12.96
C ILE A 119 5.18 -36.12 12.07
N ARG A 120 5.39 -37.33 12.52
CA ARG A 120 6.18 -38.34 11.78
C ARG A 120 5.72 -38.55 10.33
N TRP A 121 4.41 -38.58 10.10
CA TRP A 121 3.87 -38.73 8.76
C TRP A 121 4.24 -37.55 7.85
N PHE A 122 4.11 -36.31 8.34
CA PHE A 122 4.45 -35.11 7.61
C PHE A 122 5.95 -35.04 7.34
N GLN A 123 6.77 -35.30 8.36
CA GLN A 123 8.22 -35.29 8.23
C GLN A 123 8.73 -36.31 7.21
N SER A 124 8.19 -37.55 7.23
CA SER A 124 8.64 -38.59 6.31
C SER A 124 8.19 -38.40 4.88
N ASN A 125 7.00 -37.83 4.65
CA ASN A 125 6.44 -37.68 3.30
C ASN A 125 6.63 -36.30 2.70
N MET A 126 6.66 -35.21 3.50
CA MET A 126 6.69 -33.83 3.02
C MET A 126 8.05 -33.15 3.11
N GLU A 127 8.86 -33.52 4.10
CA GLU A 127 10.16 -32.90 4.38
C GLU A 127 11.35 -33.75 3.87
N THR A 128 11.29 -34.19 2.62
CA THR A 128 12.45 -34.88 2.02
C THR A 128 13.63 -33.91 1.89
N GLU A 129 14.87 -34.40 1.97
CA GLU A 129 16.07 -33.56 1.87
C GLU A 129 16.12 -32.75 0.56
N SER A 130 15.65 -33.35 -0.55
CA SER A 130 15.55 -32.68 -1.85
C SER A 130 14.54 -31.51 -1.82
N THR A 131 13.39 -31.72 -1.17
CA THR A 131 12.35 -30.69 -1.01
C THR A 131 12.83 -29.54 -0.13
N LYS A 132 13.48 -29.84 1.00
CA LYS A 132 14.10 -28.83 1.88
C LYS A 132 15.13 -28.00 1.15
N PHE A 133 15.98 -28.63 0.33
CA PHE A 133 16.97 -27.92 -0.48
C PHE A 133 16.33 -26.96 -1.48
N LEU A 134 15.29 -27.40 -2.19
CA LEU A 134 14.55 -26.56 -3.14
C LEU A 134 13.87 -25.39 -2.43
N ILE A 135 13.15 -25.64 -1.34
CA ILE A 135 12.46 -24.60 -0.56
C ILE A 135 13.44 -23.56 -0.02
N LYS A 136 14.60 -23.99 0.50
CA LYS A 136 15.64 -23.05 0.97
C LYS A 136 16.17 -22.15 -0.14
N ASN A 137 16.40 -22.70 -1.34
CA ASN A 137 16.88 -21.90 -2.48
C ASN A 137 15.79 -20.94 -2.98
N LEU A 138 14.54 -21.39 -3.12
CA LEU A 138 13.41 -20.52 -3.48
C LEU A 138 13.17 -19.44 -2.42
N GLY A 139 13.30 -19.77 -1.13
CA GLY A 139 13.20 -18.81 -0.04
C GLY A 139 14.29 -17.74 -0.08
N LYS A 140 15.53 -18.11 -0.40
CA LYS A 140 16.62 -17.14 -0.62
C LYS A 140 16.33 -16.22 -1.81
N MET A 141 15.84 -16.80 -2.91
CA MET A 141 15.40 -15.98 -4.07
C MET A 141 14.29 -15.01 -3.67
N GLY A 142 13.33 -15.43 -2.85
CA GLY A 142 12.30 -14.56 -2.29
C GLY A 142 12.88 -13.37 -1.54
N PHE A 143 13.83 -13.59 -0.66
CA PHE A 143 14.52 -12.52 0.06
C PHE A 143 15.38 -11.62 -0.84
N MET A 144 16.04 -12.17 -1.86
CA MET A 144 16.80 -11.38 -2.85
C MET A 144 15.90 -10.41 -3.61
N PHE A 145 14.76 -10.90 -4.13
CA PHE A 145 13.79 -10.04 -4.81
C PHE A 145 13.12 -9.05 -3.87
N PHE A 146 12.88 -9.44 -2.62
CA PHE A 146 12.37 -8.55 -1.60
C PHE A 146 13.27 -7.33 -1.40
N VAL A 147 14.54 -7.53 -1.10
CA VAL A 147 15.47 -6.41 -0.89
C VAL A 147 15.72 -5.60 -2.15
N PHE A 148 15.68 -6.23 -3.34
CA PHE A 148 15.76 -5.54 -4.63
C PHE A 148 14.58 -4.58 -4.83
N VAL A 149 13.34 -5.05 -4.69
CA VAL A 149 12.12 -4.22 -4.87
C VAL A 149 12.10 -3.05 -3.89
N TYR A 150 12.49 -3.29 -2.64
CA TYR A 150 12.54 -2.22 -1.65
C TYR A 150 13.75 -1.31 -1.83
N GLY A 151 14.85 -1.80 -2.38
CA GLY A 151 15.97 -0.97 -2.83
C GLY A 151 15.54 0.03 -3.91
N VAL A 152 14.74 -0.42 -4.90
CA VAL A 152 14.17 0.47 -5.95
C VAL A 152 13.24 1.53 -5.34
N LYS A 153 12.48 1.17 -4.30
CA LYS A 153 11.57 2.10 -3.62
C LYS A 153 12.28 3.11 -2.71
N MET A 154 13.53 2.87 -2.32
CA MET A 154 14.29 3.79 -1.48
C MET A 154 14.78 4.99 -2.31
N ASP A 155 14.43 6.20 -1.86
CA ASP A 155 14.88 7.46 -2.48
C ASP A 155 15.94 8.14 -1.61
N PRO A 156 17.23 8.03 -1.98
CA PRO A 156 18.30 8.69 -1.23
C PRO A 156 18.25 10.23 -1.26
N THR A 157 17.52 10.81 -2.20
CA THR A 157 17.43 12.29 -2.32
C THR A 157 16.67 12.93 -1.16
N LEU A 158 15.81 12.15 -0.49
CA LEU A 158 15.07 12.57 0.70
C LEU A 158 16.00 12.90 1.88
N LEU A 159 17.21 12.32 1.90
CA LEU A 159 18.23 12.67 2.91
C LEU A 159 18.60 14.15 2.89
N LYS A 160 18.64 14.75 1.68
CA LYS A 160 18.97 16.18 1.53
C LYS A 160 17.83 17.10 2.01
N LYS A 161 16.60 16.59 2.00
CA LYS A 161 15.39 17.33 2.43
C LYS A 161 15.06 17.09 3.91
N SER A 162 15.72 16.11 4.56
CA SER A 162 15.45 15.78 5.95
C SER A 162 15.97 16.87 6.89
N GLY A 163 15.11 17.28 7.83
CA GLY A 163 15.45 18.29 8.84
C GLY A 163 16.32 17.73 9.97
N LYS A 164 16.88 18.63 10.79
CA LYS A 164 17.69 18.29 11.98
C LYS A 164 16.97 17.33 12.94
N LEU A 165 15.65 17.40 13.01
CA LEU A 165 14.83 16.54 13.87
C LEU A 165 14.91 15.07 13.45
N HIS A 166 14.76 14.77 12.16
CA HIS A 166 14.87 13.40 11.64
C HIS A 166 16.26 12.81 11.86
N LEU A 167 17.30 13.62 11.59
CA LEU A 167 18.68 13.20 11.77
C LEU A 167 19.00 12.91 13.25
N SER A 168 18.59 13.80 14.16
CA SER A 168 18.83 13.61 15.61
C SER A 168 18.08 12.39 16.15
N THR A 169 16.81 12.20 15.72
CA THR A 169 16.01 11.05 16.14
C THR A 169 16.62 9.74 15.64
N SER A 170 17.11 9.71 14.39
CA SER A 170 17.76 8.52 13.83
C SER A 170 19.07 8.20 14.54
N LEU A 171 19.98 9.17 14.68
CA LEU A 171 21.29 8.97 15.31
C LEU A 171 21.17 8.55 16.77
N ILE A 172 20.37 9.25 17.56
CA ILE A 172 20.19 8.95 18.99
C ILE A 172 19.46 7.61 19.14
N GLY A 173 18.45 7.33 18.31
CA GLY A 173 17.71 6.08 18.28
C GLY A 173 18.56 4.86 17.87
N ILE A 174 19.72 5.06 17.25
CA ILE A 174 20.69 4.00 16.91
C ILE A 174 21.79 3.90 17.97
N ILE A 175 22.45 5.02 18.30
CA ILE A 175 23.66 5.02 19.12
C ILE A 175 23.37 4.61 20.58
N ILE A 176 22.31 5.17 21.19
CA ILE A 176 21.99 4.88 22.60
C ILE A 176 21.61 3.40 22.80
N PRO A 177 20.69 2.79 22.03
CA PRO A 177 20.39 1.37 22.20
C PRO A 177 21.60 0.47 21.97
N ILE A 178 22.41 0.72 20.94
CA ILE A 178 23.63 -0.07 20.68
C ILE A 178 24.59 -0.01 21.85
N THR A 179 24.90 1.18 22.35
CA THR A 179 25.85 1.35 23.47
C THR A 179 25.39 0.66 24.75
N ILE A 180 24.11 0.79 25.09
CA ILE A 180 23.57 0.18 26.31
C ILE A 180 23.48 -1.34 26.15
N VAL A 181 23.03 -1.86 24.98
CA VAL A 181 22.98 -3.30 24.75
C VAL A 181 24.36 -3.92 24.77
N VAL A 182 25.37 -3.26 24.18
CA VAL A 182 26.78 -3.71 24.27
C VAL A 182 27.27 -3.75 25.71
N ALA A 183 26.96 -2.72 26.51
CA ALA A 183 27.33 -2.68 27.93
C ALA A 183 26.68 -3.83 28.73
N VAL A 184 25.38 -4.09 28.49
CA VAL A 184 24.68 -5.24 29.10
C VAL A 184 25.26 -6.55 28.61
N ALA A 185 25.54 -6.71 27.33
CA ALA A 185 26.16 -7.89 26.75
C ALA A 185 27.54 -8.20 27.37
N LEU A 186 28.37 -7.18 27.54
CA LEU A 186 29.68 -7.33 28.16
C LEU A 186 29.56 -7.70 29.65
N SER A 187 28.60 -7.16 30.37
CA SER A 187 28.35 -7.52 31.76
C SER A 187 27.89 -8.98 31.93
N MET A 188 27.11 -9.48 30.96
CA MET A 188 26.58 -10.83 30.97
C MET A 188 27.47 -11.87 30.26
N LYS A 189 28.62 -11.45 29.70
CA LYS A 189 29.50 -12.32 28.90
C LYS A 189 29.92 -13.61 29.59
N LYS A 190 30.04 -13.61 30.92
CA LYS A 190 30.43 -14.80 31.72
C LYS A 190 29.31 -15.84 31.79
N ILE A 191 28.06 -15.43 31.62
CA ILE A 191 26.88 -16.28 31.76
C ILE A 191 26.40 -16.75 30.37
N THR A 192 26.73 -15.98 29.32
CA THR A 192 26.33 -16.24 27.93
C THR A 192 27.08 -17.43 27.34
N ASP A 193 26.43 -18.22 26.51
CA ASP A 193 27.05 -19.34 25.78
C ASP A 193 28.28 -18.88 24.99
N LYS A 194 29.35 -19.72 24.98
CA LYS A 194 30.64 -19.37 24.38
C LYS A 194 30.54 -18.91 22.91
N GLN A 195 29.63 -19.48 22.14
CA GLN A 195 29.43 -19.07 20.73
C GLN A 195 28.73 -17.72 20.59
N GLU A 196 27.73 -17.45 21.44
CA GLU A 196 27.00 -16.19 21.44
C GLU A 196 27.77 -15.07 22.18
N ALA A 197 28.69 -15.43 23.05
CA ALA A 197 29.60 -14.50 23.75
C ALA A 197 30.75 -13.99 22.85
N MET A 198 30.86 -14.45 21.60
CA MET A 198 31.83 -13.92 20.65
C MET A 198 31.49 -12.48 20.27
N ILE A 199 32.50 -11.64 20.10
CA ILE A 199 32.34 -10.22 19.75
C ILE A 199 31.48 -10.01 18.50
N PRO A 200 31.65 -10.79 17.40
CA PRO A 200 30.79 -10.64 16.22
C PRO A 200 29.31 -10.93 16.50
N SER A 201 28.99 -11.94 17.32
CA SER A 201 27.61 -12.28 17.67
C SER A 201 26.95 -11.18 18.51
N LEU A 202 27.67 -10.66 19.52
CA LEU A 202 27.19 -9.56 20.35
C LEU A 202 27.02 -8.26 19.56
N GLY A 203 27.96 -7.96 18.66
CA GLY A 203 27.89 -6.80 17.77
C GLY A 203 26.72 -6.89 16.81
N ALA A 204 26.46 -8.06 16.23
CA ALA A 204 25.34 -8.30 15.34
C ALA A 204 23.98 -8.10 16.05
N ILE A 205 23.81 -8.67 17.24
CA ILE A 205 22.60 -8.51 18.06
C ILE A 205 22.39 -7.05 18.48
N ALA A 206 23.44 -6.36 18.92
CA ALA A 206 23.34 -4.96 19.30
C ALA A 206 23.01 -4.06 18.10
N GLY A 207 23.63 -4.29 16.95
CA GLY A 207 23.34 -3.59 15.69
C GLY A 207 21.89 -3.76 15.24
N TYR A 208 21.40 -4.98 15.27
CA TYR A 208 20.00 -5.31 14.97
C TYR A 208 19.02 -4.52 15.86
N LEU A 209 19.28 -4.44 17.17
CA LEU A 209 18.39 -3.74 18.10
C LEU A 209 18.40 -2.22 17.90
N GLY A 210 19.53 -1.65 17.49
CA GLY A 210 19.66 -0.22 17.23
C GLY A 210 18.99 0.26 15.93
N VAL A 211 19.21 -0.44 14.83
CA VAL A 211 18.73 -0.02 13.51
C VAL A 211 17.23 -0.27 13.36
N THR A 212 16.51 0.63 12.69
CA THR A 212 15.12 0.44 12.27
C THR A 212 15.07 0.32 10.76
N SER A 213 14.55 -0.78 10.28
CA SER A 213 14.52 -1.08 8.85
C SER A 213 13.41 -0.30 8.13
N PHE A 214 13.80 0.47 7.11
CA PHE A 214 12.87 1.22 6.25
C PHE A 214 11.89 0.31 5.49
N PRO A 215 12.29 -0.81 4.83
CA PRO A 215 11.36 -1.69 4.13
C PRO A 215 10.25 -2.24 5.02
N VAL A 216 10.58 -2.59 6.27
CA VAL A 216 9.61 -3.11 7.24
C VAL A 216 8.60 -2.04 7.61
N LEU A 217 9.07 -0.84 7.94
CA LEU A 217 8.20 0.29 8.25
C LEU A 217 7.26 0.62 7.08
N TYR A 218 7.80 0.69 5.87
CA TYR A 218 7.02 0.97 4.68
C TYR A 218 5.85 -0.02 4.51
N ILE A 219 6.12 -1.33 4.63
CA ILE A 219 5.08 -2.36 4.49
C ILE A 219 3.99 -2.19 5.54
N ILE A 220 4.37 -2.08 6.81
CA ILE A 220 3.42 -2.02 7.92
C ILE A 220 2.62 -0.70 7.88
N LEU A 221 3.27 0.43 7.60
CA LEU A 221 2.59 1.72 7.45
C LEU A 221 1.66 1.76 6.24
N LYS A 222 2.03 1.09 5.12
CA LYS A 222 1.15 0.92 3.96
C LYS A 222 -0.10 0.12 4.34
N GLU A 223 0.06 -0.97 5.08
CA GLU A 223 -1.04 -1.84 5.52
C GLU A 223 -1.99 -1.12 6.50
N PHE A 224 -1.45 -0.27 7.36
CA PHE A 224 -2.24 0.56 8.29
C PHE A 224 -2.77 1.84 7.66
N ASN A 225 -2.53 2.08 6.36
CA ASN A 225 -2.87 3.33 5.68
C ASN A 225 -2.28 4.58 6.34
N LEU A 226 -1.11 4.47 6.98
CA LEU A 226 -0.42 5.56 7.68
C LEU A 226 0.67 6.25 6.85
N LEU A 227 0.93 5.82 5.60
CA LEU A 227 2.03 6.35 4.77
C LEU A 227 1.94 7.87 4.55
N ASN A 228 0.72 8.39 4.31
CA ASN A 228 0.50 9.82 4.07
C ASN A 228 0.32 10.63 5.35
N SER A 229 0.24 9.97 6.52
CA SER A 229 0.13 10.69 7.78
C SER A 229 1.47 11.36 8.15
N ASP A 230 1.42 12.49 8.87
CA ASP A 230 2.62 13.19 9.34
C ASP A 230 3.54 12.28 10.13
N MET A 231 2.95 11.41 10.99
CA MET A 231 3.70 10.46 11.80
C MET A 231 4.33 9.37 10.95
N GLY A 232 3.61 8.87 9.94
CA GLY A 232 4.13 7.87 9.00
C GLY A 232 5.26 8.42 8.15
N ARG A 233 5.09 9.60 7.57
CA ARG A 233 6.14 10.31 6.80
C ARG A 233 7.38 10.55 7.67
N PHE A 234 7.17 11.05 8.90
CA PHE A 234 8.24 11.27 9.86
C PHE A 234 9.03 9.99 10.15
N ALA A 235 8.34 8.91 10.48
CA ALA A 235 8.96 7.62 10.78
C ALA A 235 9.73 7.05 9.58
N LEU A 236 9.16 7.14 8.37
CA LEU A 236 9.81 6.69 7.13
C LEU A 236 11.11 7.44 6.84
N TYR A 237 11.10 8.77 6.93
CA TYR A 237 12.31 9.57 6.71
C TYR A 237 13.39 9.26 7.76
N THR A 238 12.98 9.10 9.01
CA THR A 238 13.90 8.76 10.11
C THR A 238 14.49 7.35 9.90
N ALA A 239 13.70 6.37 9.48
CA ALA A 239 14.19 5.02 9.18
C ALA A 239 15.09 5.00 7.94
N LEU A 240 14.75 5.75 6.88
CA LEU A 240 15.57 5.86 5.68
C LEU A 240 16.96 6.42 6.00
N ILE A 241 17.05 7.44 6.86
CA ILE A 241 18.32 7.96 7.36
C ILE A 241 19.10 6.86 8.10
N GLY A 242 18.43 6.12 8.98
CA GLY A 242 19.04 5.02 9.75
C GLY A 242 19.61 3.92 8.86
N ASP A 243 18.83 3.46 7.87
CA ASP A 243 19.27 2.44 6.93
C ASP A 243 20.42 2.93 6.05
N THR A 244 20.35 4.18 5.58
CA THR A 244 21.43 4.76 4.76
C THR A 244 22.73 4.88 5.56
N LEU A 245 22.66 5.29 6.84
CA LEU A 245 23.83 5.31 7.73
C LEU A 245 24.36 3.89 7.96
N GLY A 246 23.48 2.90 8.14
CA GLY A 246 23.86 1.49 8.24
C GLY A 246 24.56 0.98 6.99
N MET A 247 24.05 1.30 5.79
CA MET A 247 24.67 0.95 4.53
C MET A 247 26.03 1.63 4.33
N ILE A 248 26.16 2.91 4.64
CA ILE A 248 27.44 3.62 4.58
C ILE A 248 28.47 2.93 5.48
N PHE A 249 28.05 2.52 6.67
CA PHE A 249 28.93 1.79 7.60
C PHE A 249 29.38 0.44 7.02
N VAL A 250 28.46 -0.35 6.43
CA VAL A 250 28.77 -1.64 5.77
C VAL A 250 29.76 -1.40 4.60
N VAL A 251 29.46 -0.44 3.72
CA VAL A 251 30.33 -0.08 2.57
C VAL A 251 31.72 0.38 3.02
N PHE A 252 31.81 1.10 4.15
CA PHE A 252 33.09 1.54 4.69
C PHE A 252 33.93 0.39 5.24
N VAL A 253 33.30 -0.59 5.85
CA VAL A 253 33.95 -1.80 6.39
C VAL A 253 34.35 -2.77 5.27
N GLU A 254 33.50 -2.91 4.25
CA GLU A 254 33.68 -3.82 3.11
C GLU A 254 34.13 -3.04 1.86
N LYS A 255 35.44 -2.74 1.77
CA LYS A 255 36.06 -1.87 0.73
C LYS A 255 35.80 -2.21 -0.75
N GLY A 256 35.10 -3.30 -1.07
CA GLY A 256 34.82 -3.75 -2.44
C GLY A 256 33.56 -3.15 -3.09
N GLU A 257 32.59 -2.71 -2.31
CA GLU A 257 31.24 -2.38 -2.78
C GLU A 257 31.11 -1.02 -3.47
N THR A 258 31.96 -0.04 -3.13
CA THR A 258 31.93 1.31 -3.73
C THR A 258 32.16 1.31 -5.22
N LYS A 259 33.07 0.46 -5.71
CA LYS A 259 33.35 0.36 -7.16
C LYS A 259 32.18 -0.19 -7.96
N MET A 260 31.42 -1.09 -7.36
CA MET A 260 30.26 -1.72 -7.96
C MET A 260 29.09 -0.73 -8.15
N LEU A 261 28.80 0.08 -7.13
CA LEU A 261 27.80 1.15 -7.19
C LEU A 261 28.12 2.18 -8.27
N THR A 262 29.39 2.64 -8.34
CA THR A 262 29.83 3.63 -9.33
C THR A 262 29.80 3.11 -10.77
N THR A 263 29.94 1.80 -10.98
CA THR A 263 29.88 1.18 -12.32
C THR A 263 28.44 0.99 -12.80
N LEU A 264 27.50 0.66 -11.90
CA LEU A 264 26.10 0.40 -12.26
C LEU A 264 25.29 1.68 -12.49
N TRP A 265 25.62 2.76 -11.80
CA TRP A 265 24.89 4.04 -11.88
C TRP A 265 24.77 4.58 -13.33
N PRO A 266 25.85 4.70 -14.13
CA PRO A 266 25.73 5.23 -15.49
C PRO A 266 24.89 4.34 -16.40
N ILE A 267 24.93 3.02 -16.22
CA ILE A 267 24.13 2.07 -17.01
C ILE A 267 22.64 2.29 -16.76
N MET A 268 22.23 2.40 -15.49
CA MET A 268 20.83 2.60 -15.13
C MET A 268 20.34 3.98 -15.54
N THR A 269 21.17 5.01 -15.43
CA THR A 269 20.85 6.36 -15.91
C THR A 269 20.67 6.38 -17.43
N TRP A 270 21.49 5.65 -18.18
CA TRP A 270 21.37 5.52 -19.63
C TRP A 270 20.04 4.83 -20.01
N ILE A 271 19.65 3.74 -19.34
CA ILE A 271 18.36 3.06 -19.57
C ILE A 271 17.21 4.03 -19.30
N ASN A 272 17.27 4.79 -18.21
CA ASN A 272 16.22 5.75 -17.86
C ASN A 272 16.08 6.88 -18.90
N ASN A 273 17.20 7.42 -19.37
CA ASN A 273 17.20 8.49 -20.37
C ASN A 273 16.71 8.03 -21.76
N ASN A 274 16.90 6.74 -22.10
CA ASN A 274 16.41 6.16 -23.34
C ASN A 274 14.93 5.70 -23.28
N THR A 275 14.29 5.80 -22.13
CA THR A 275 12.87 5.47 -21.98
C THR A 275 12.04 6.71 -22.21
N PRO A 276 11.12 6.75 -23.19
CA PRO A 276 10.25 7.90 -23.43
C PRO A 276 9.40 8.18 -22.18
N GLN A 277 9.23 9.46 -21.85
CA GLN A 277 8.42 9.88 -20.70
C GLN A 277 6.96 9.46 -20.90
N GLY A 278 6.37 8.85 -19.87
CA GLY A 278 4.96 8.40 -19.90
C GLY A 278 4.74 7.01 -20.50
N HIS A 279 5.76 6.36 -21.07
CA HIS A 279 5.65 4.99 -21.58
C HIS A 279 6.30 3.97 -20.64
N PRO A 280 5.77 2.73 -20.55
CA PRO A 280 6.43 1.66 -19.80
C PRO A 280 7.76 1.31 -20.46
N VAL A 281 8.73 0.92 -19.64
CA VAL A 281 10.05 0.47 -20.10
C VAL A 281 9.91 -0.75 -21.01
N GLN A 282 10.74 -0.82 -22.06
CA GLN A 282 10.78 -1.98 -22.95
C GLN A 282 11.02 -3.27 -22.17
N GLN A 283 10.29 -4.31 -22.51
CA GLN A 283 10.31 -5.58 -21.76
C GLN A 283 11.71 -6.22 -21.70
N SER A 284 12.55 -6.03 -22.72
CA SER A 284 13.93 -6.52 -22.76
C SER A 284 14.79 -5.94 -21.64
N PHE A 285 14.68 -4.63 -21.35
CA PHE A 285 15.40 -4.01 -20.23
C PHE A 285 14.88 -4.50 -18.87
N VAL A 286 13.58 -4.69 -18.75
CA VAL A 286 12.99 -5.24 -17.51
C VAL A 286 13.54 -6.63 -17.23
N VAL A 287 13.57 -7.52 -18.23
CA VAL A 287 14.12 -8.88 -18.10
C VAL A 287 15.61 -8.83 -17.77
N ALA A 288 16.38 -7.97 -18.45
CA ALA A 288 17.81 -7.82 -18.18
C ALA A 288 18.09 -7.38 -16.73
N ILE A 289 17.32 -6.44 -16.19
CA ILE A 289 17.48 -5.97 -14.81
C ILE A 289 17.08 -7.07 -13.81
N LEU A 290 15.98 -7.80 -14.06
CA LEU A 290 15.57 -8.91 -13.19
C LEU A 290 16.58 -10.06 -13.19
N LEU A 291 17.22 -10.36 -14.33
CA LEU A 291 18.35 -11.27 -14.40
C LEU A 291 19.57 -10.70 -13.66
N GLY A 292 19.76 -9.39 -13.71
CA GLY A 292 20.78 -8.66 -12.96
C GLY A 292 20.71 -8.90 -11.45
N VAL A 293 19.51 -9.14 -10.90
CA VAL A 293 19.33 -9.49 -9.47
C VAL A 293 20.10 -10.77 -9.12
N PHE A 294 20.02 -11.80 -9.97
CA PHE A 294 20.74 -13.06 -9.75
C PHE A 294 22.25 -12.89 -9.94
N VAL A 295 22.65 -12.13 -10.95
CA VAL A 295 24.08 -11.85 -11.20
C VAL A 295 24.69 -11.13 -10.00
N MET A 296 23.99 -10.13 -9.47
CA MET A 296 24.45 -9.35 -8.32
C MET A 296 24.49 -10.18 -7.04
N GLY A 297 23.47 -11.04 -6.82
CA GLY A 297 23.51 -12.00 -5.73
C GLY A 297 24.68 -12.99 -5.83
N PHE A 298 24.97 -13.50 -7.04
CA PHE A 298 26.11 -14.37 -7.27
C PHE A 298 27.45 -13.66 -6.99
N VAL A 299 27.58 -12.42 -7.45
CA VAL A 299 28.81 -11.62 -7.24
C VAL A 299 29.04 -11.38 -5.75
N THR A 300 28.03 -10.98 -4.99
CA THR A 300 28.18 -10.76 -3.53
C THR A 300 28.46 -12.06 -2.77
N ASP A 301 27.85 -13.17 -3.17
CA ASP A 301 28.14 -14.47 -2.59
C ASP A 301 29.59 -14.91 -2.84
N MET A 302 30.10 -14.67 -4.07
CA MET A 302 31.47 -14.96 -4.44
C MET A 302 32.50 -14.19 -3.58
N PHE A 303 32.17 -12.96 -3.17
CA PHE A 303 33.03 -12.16 -2.28
C PHE A 303 32.79 -12.47 -0.79
N GLY A 304 31.94 -13.43 -0.44
CA GLY A 304 31.62 -13.80 0.97
C GLY A 304 30.72 -12.81 1.70
N ILE A 305 30.12 -11.89 0.96
CA ILE A 305 29.13 -10.92 1.44
C ILE A 305 27.75 -11.59 1.50
N ALA A 306 26.81 -11.03 2.25
CA ALA A 306 25.45 -11.58 2.25
C ALA A 306 24.82 -11.48 0.85
N ILE A 307 24.28 -12.60 0.35
CA ILE A 307 23.71 -12.75 -1.00
C ILE A 307 22.63 -11.69 -1.33
N CYS A 308 21.96 -11.16 -0.30
CA CYS A 308 20.93 -10.14 -0.44
C CYS A 308 21.47 -8.71 -0.67
N ASN A 309 22.74 -8.43 -0.35
CA ASN A 309 23.31 -7.08 -0.46
C ASN A 309 23.44 -6.64 -1.92
N GLY A 310 23.87 -7.54 -2.83
CA GLY A 310 23.98 -7.23 -4.25
C GLY A 310 22.67 -6.78 -4.89
N PRO A 311 21.59 -7.55 -4.74
CA PRO A 311 20.24 -7.13 -5.13
C PRO A 311 19.80 -5.80 -4.55
N LEU A 312 20.09 -5.52 -3.27
CA LEU A 312 19.78 -4.24 -2.64
C LEU A 312 20.48 -3.08 -3.32
N PHE A 313 21.79 -3.22 -3.58
CA PHE A 313 22.56 -2.18 -4.28
C PHE A 313 22.11 -1.96 -5.73
N LEU A 314 21.75 -3.05 -6.43
CA LEU A 314 21.15 -2.92 -7.76
C LEU A 314 19.85 -2.11 -7.71
N GLY A 315 18.99 -2.38 -6.73
CA GLY A 315 17.75 -1.63 -6.53
C GLY A 315 17.97 -0.16 -6.26
N LEU A 316 18.93 0.19 -5.39
CA LEU A 316 19.26 1.58 -5.03
C LEU A 316 19.80 2.44 -6.18
N VAL A 317 20.43 1.81 -7.18
CA VAL A 317 20.96 2.50 -8.35
C VAL A 317 19.89 2.84 -9.37
N ILE A 318 18.72 2.17 -9.30
CA ILE A 318 17.61 2.40 -10.23
C ILE A 318 16.91 3.71 -9.83
N PRO A 319 16.74 4.65 -10.79
CA PRO A 319 16.02 5.88 -10.53
C PRO A 319 14.58 5.59 -10.07
N ASP A 320 14.17 6.23 -8.99
CA ASP A 320 12.83 6.14 -8.44
C ASP A 320 11.80 6.92 -9.28
N GLY A 321 10.51 6.60 -9.10
CA GLY A 321 9.42 7.29 -9.75
C GLY A 321 8.86 6.60 -11.00
N PRO A 322 7.99 7.28 -11.76
CA PRO A 322 7.38 6.74 -12.97
C PRO A 322 8.45 6.49 -14.06
N GLY A 323 8.31 5.40 -14.76
CA GLY A 323 9.29 4.91 -15.76
C GLY A 323 9.90 3.58 -15.33
N VAL A 324 11.22 3.53 -15.16
CA VAL A 324 11.95 2.28 -14.87
C VAL A 324 11.56 1.71 -13.51
N GLY A 325 11.61 2.52 -12.45
CA GLY A 325 11.31 2.08 -11.09
C GLY A 325 9.88 1.55 -10.95
N ALA A 326 8.90 2.30 -11.44
CA ALA A 326 7.49 1.92 -11.37
C ALA A 326 7.19 0.63 -12.15
N THR A 327 7.74 0.50 -13.35
CA THR A 327 7.53 -0.69 -14.20
C THR A 327 8.13 -1.94 -13.55
N LEU A 328 9.36 -1.83 -13.01
CA LEU A 328 10.02 -2.94 -12.33
C LEU A 328 9.29 -3.37 -11.07
N VAL A 329 8.89 -2.42 -10.24
CA VAL A 329 8.14 -2.70 -9.02
C VAL A 329 6.81 -3.37 -9.35
N LYS A 330 6.03 -2.83 -10.30
CA LYS A 330 4.74 -3.41 -10.70
C LYS A 330 4.86 -4.85 -11.18
N LYS A 331 5.93 -5.18 -11.93
CA LYS A 331 6.13 -6.54 -12.45
C LYS A 331 6.76 -7.49 -11.42
N ALA A 332 7.63 -7.00 -10.56
CA ALA A 332 8.38 -7.85 -9.61
C ALA A 332 7.65 -8.05 -8.27
N GLU A 333 6.87 -7.06 -7.81
CA GLU A 333 6.26 -7.07 -6.47
C GLU A 333 5.28 -8.24 -6.30
N THR A 334 4.41 -8.50 -7.28
CA THR A 334 3.45 -9.61 -7.22
C THR A 334 4.15 -10.97 -7.18
N ILE A 335 5.13 -11.19 -8.07
CA ILE A 335 5.89 -12.46 -8.10
C ILE A 335 6.66 -12.65 -6.80
N MET A 336 7.23 -11.60 -6.27
CA MET A 336 7.97 -11.61 -5.02
C MET A 336 7.05 -11.89 -3.84
N SER A 337 5.95 -11.15 -3.67
CA SER A 337 5.09 -11.22 -2.48
C SER A 337 4.24 -12.49 -2.42
N ASP A 338 3.69 -12.92 -3.56
CA ASP A 338 2.67 -13.96 -3.59
C ASP A 338 3.25 -15.34 -3.93
N LEU A 339 4.38 -15.40 -4.64
CA LEU A 339 4.99 -16.67 -5.04
C LEU A 339 6.27 -16.98 -4.27
N LEU A 340 7.24 -16.05 -4.16
CA LEU A 340 8.57 -16.36 -3.62
C LEU A 340 8.66 -16.17 -2.10
N LEU A 341 8.08 -15.12 -1.54
CA LEU A 341 8.11 -14.86 -0.09
C LEU A 341 7.51 -15.99 0.76
N PRO A 342 6.42 -16.67 0.39
CA PRO A 342 5.94 -17.81 1.15
C PRO A 342 6.99 -18.88 1.39
N PHE A 343 7.85 -19.18 0.40
CA PHE A 343 8.97 -20.11 0.59
C PHE A 343 10.01 -19.58 1.59
N SER A 344 10.21 -18.27 1.63
CA SER A 344 11.10 -17.65 2.64
C SER A 344 10.58 -17.89 4.06
N PHE A 345 9.26 -17.83 4.28
CA PHE A 345 8.68 -18.11 5.58
C PHE A 345 8.72 -19.59 5.94
N ILE A 346 8.55 -20.52 4.99
CA ILE A 346 8.79 -21.94 5.23
C ILE A 346 10.25 -22.17 5.63
N MET A 347 11.20 -21.52 4.95
CA MET A 347 12.62 -21.58 5.29
C MET A 347 12.89 -21.08 6.71
N VAL A 348 12.35 -19.92 7.10
CA VAL A 348 12.44 -19.38 8.47
C VAL A 348 11.84 -20.34 9.48
N GLY A 349 10.66 -20.90 9.19
CA GLY A 349 9.99 -21.90 10.02
C GLY A 349 10.81 -23.16 10.20
N SER A 350 11.52 -23.60 9.16
CA SER A 350 12.38 -24.80 9.23
C SER A 350 13.58 -24.67 10.18
N TYR A 351 14.00 -23.43 10.46
CA TYR A 351 15.04 -23.13 11.47
C TYR A 351 14.46 -22.86 12.86
N THR A 352 13.12 -22.75 13.00
CA THR A 352 12.47 -22.43 14.27
C THR A 352 12.07 -23.71 14.99
N ASP A 353 12.73 -24.01 16.11
CA ASP A 353 12.51 -25.24 16.88
C ASP A 353 12.31 -24.95 18.37
N PHE A 354 11.06 -25.06 18.84
CA PHE A 354 10.69 -24.86 20.25
C PHE A 354 11.22 -25.99 21.17
N TYR A 355 11.35 -27.22 20.62
CA TYR A 355 11.87 -28.30 21.39
C TYR A 355 13.36 -28.13 21.68
N ALA A 356 14.13 -27.71 20.66
CA ALA A 356 15.55 -27.39 20.84
C ALA A 356 15.74 -26.20 21.79
N MET A 357 14.85 -25.19 21.75
CA MET A 357 14.85 -24.06 22.67
C MET A 357 14.58 -24.54 24.12
N SER A 358 13.58 -25.39 24.33
CA SER A 358 13.26 -25.97 25.65
C SER A 358 14.37 -26.81 26.18
N ALA A 359 15.02 -27.64 25.35
CA ALA A 359 16.12 -28.52 25.72
C ALA A 359 17.39 -27.77 26.15
N SER A 360 17.62 -26.53 25.60
CA SER A 360 18.80 -25.70 25.96
C SER A 360 18.74 -25.17 27.38
N GLY A 361 17.56 -25.10 27.98
CA GLY A 361 17.32 -24.54 29.30
C GLY A 361 17.32 -23.02 29.35
N TRP A 362 16.52 -22.46 30.26
CA TRP A 362 16.33 -21.02 30.40
C TRP A 362 17.61 -20.27 30.82
N SER A 363 18.49 -20.89 31.58
CA SER A 363 19.74 -20.28 32.04
C SER A 363 20.69 -19.91 30.90
N SER A 364 20.67 -20.67 29.79
CA SER A 364 21.48 -20.36 28.59
C SER A 364 20.88 -19.21 27.76
N LEU A 365 19.55 -19.14 27.67
CA LEU A 365 18.83 -18.17 26.84
C LEU A 365 18.52 -16.84 27.56
N SER A 366 18.51 -16.84 28.90
CA SER A 366 18.16 -15.66 29.68
C SER A 366 19.04 -14.44 29.40
N PRO A 367 20.37 -14.54 29.15
CA PRO A 367 21.17 -13.37 28.81
C PRO A 367 20.75 -12.75 27.48
N LEU A 368 20.48 -13.56 26.46
CA LEU A 368 19.99 -13.10 25.18
C LEU A 368 18.62 -12.44 25.31
N PHE A 369 17.71 -13.03 26.06
CA PHE A 369 16.39 -12.47 26.34
C PHE A 369 16.50 -11.10 27.01
N VAL A 370 17.32 -10.95 28.05
CA VAL A 370 17.53 -9.69 28.74
C VAL A 370 18.13 -8.63 27.80
N MET A 371 19.11 -8.99 26.97
CA MET A 371 19.69 -8.07 25.97
C MET A 371 18.64 -7.55 24.99
N VAL A 372 17.80 -8.45 24.47
CA VAL A 372 16.76 -8.12 23.49
C VAL A 372 15.68 -7.22 24.11
N VAL A 373 15.16 -7.58 25.28
CA VAL A 373 14.15 -6.77 25.99
C VAL A 373 14.69 -5.40 26.35
N THR A 374 15.91 -5.34 26.90
CA THR A 374 16.56 -4.07 27.21
C THR A 374 16.73 -3.20 25.98
N GLY A 375 17.17 -3.78 24.85
CA GLY A 375 17.33 -3.08 23.59
C GLY A 375 16.02 -2.44 23.09
N TYR A 376 14.92 -3.15 23.12
CA TYR A 376 13.61 -2.60 22.73
C TYR A 376 13.14 -1.49 23.65
N ILE A 377 13.24 -1.67 24.97
CA ILE A 377 12.84 -0.66 25.94
C ILE A 377 13.67 0.62 25.79
N ILE A 378 14.99 0.48 25.72
CA ILE A 378 15.91 1.62 25.56
C ILE A 378 15.66 2.34 24.22
N LYS A 379 15.43 1.60 23.14
CA LYS A 379 15.11 2.20 21.84
C LYS A 379 13.83 3.02 21.91
N PHE A 380 12.76 2.46 22.47
CA PHE A 380 11.51 3.17 22.66
C PHE A 380 11.70 4.44 23.48
N ILE A 381 12.38 4.36 24.63
CA ILE A 381 12.61 5.48 25.53
C ILE A 381 13.51 6.54 24.88
N SER A 382 14.60 6.15 24.19
CA SER A 382 15.54 7.10 23.58
C SER A 382 14.87 7.93 22.49
N ILE A 383 14.04 7.32 21.63
CA ILE A 383 13.29 8.02 20.59
C ILE A 383 12.24 8.94 21.23
N TRP A 384 11.49 8.45 22.20
CA TRP A 384 10.47 9.24 22.89
C TRP A 384 11.07 10.48 23.57
N ILE A 385 12.21 10.36 24.25
CA ILE A 385 12.91 11.48 24.89
C ILE A 385 13.32 12.53 23.85
N VAL A 386 13.89 12.12 22.72
CA VAL A 386 14.27 13.07 21.65
C VAL A 386 13.06 13.86 21.18
N LEU A 387 11.95 13.17 20.88
CA LEU A 387 10.72 13.82 20.40
C LEU A 387 10.10 14.74 21.45
N TYR A 388 10.19 14.39 22.72
CA TYR A 388 9.77 15.24 23.84
C TYR A 388 10.58 16.56 23.91
N PHE A 389 11.90 16.49 23.76
CA PHE A 389 12.75 17.70 23.74
C PHE A 389 12.44 18.61 22.54
N TRP A 390 12.02 18.05 21.42
CA TRP A 390 11.58 18.80 20.24
C TRP A 390 10.13 19.28 20.35
N ARG A 391 9.49 19.18 21.53
CA ARG A 391 8.12 19.64 21.83
C ARG A 391 7.04 18.98 20.98
N MET A 392 7.26 17.75 20.52
CA MET A 392 6.21 16.98 19.87
C MET A 392 5.12 16.61 20.89
N PRO A 393 3.80 16.66 20.55
CA PRO A 393 2.73 16.22 21.44
C PRO A 393 3.01 14.81 21.98
N LEU A 394 2.81 14.59 23.29
CA LEU A 394 3.14 13.31 23.95
C LEU A 394 2.56 12.10 23.25
N ARG A 395 1.31 12.19 22.82
CA ARG A 395 0.60 11.11 22.13
C ARG A 395 1.26 10.76 20.79
N ASN A 396 1.63 11.76 20.02
CA ASN A 396 2.30 11.61 18.73
C ASN A 396 3.73 11.06 18.91
N GLY A 397 4.47 11.57 19.90
CA GLY A 397 5.80 11.08 20.23
C GLY A 397 5.81 9.61 20.65
N LEU A 398 4.83 9.17 21.46
CA LEU A 398 4.65 7.76 21.81
C LEU A 398 4.32 6.90 20.57
N ALA A 399 3.43 7.36 19.72
CA ALA A 399 3.07 6.63 18.49
C ALA A 399 4.28 6.44 17.56
N VAL A 400 5.07 7.49 17.33
CA VAL A 400 6.30 7.40 16.53
C VAL A 400 7.31 6.45 17.16
N SER A 401 7.50 6.48 18.48
CA SER A 401 8.43 5.58 19.18
C SER A 401 8.03 4.12 19.04
N LEU A 402 6.70 3.81 19.06
CA LEU A 402 6.18 2.48 18.80
C LEU A 402 6.39 2.08 17.32
N ILE A 403 6.11 2.97 16.38
CA ILE A 403 6.32 2.73 14.95
C ILE A 403 7.80 2.40 14.69
N MET A 404 8.73 3.15 15.25
CA MET A 404 10.17 2.92 15.09
C MET A 404 10.67 1.64 15.78
N SER A 405 9.85 1.02 16.63
CA SER A 405 10.16 -0.26 17.29
C SER A 405 9.62 -1.48 16.54
N LEU A 406 8.85 -1.30 15.46
CA LEU A 406 8.33 -2.39 14.63
C LEU A 406 9.46 -3.18 13.96
N ARG A 407 9.24 -4.48 13.78
CA ARG A 407 10.18 -5.45 13.19
C ARG A 407 9.49 -6.35 12.17
N GLY A 408 10.28 -6.91 11.24
CA GLY A 408 9.68 -7.75 10.21
C GLY A 408 10.67 -8.48 9.28
N HIS A 409 10.46 -8.37 7.96
CA HIS A 409 11.13 -9.20 6.94
C HIS A 409 12.67 -9.06 6.93
N VAL A 410 13.19 -7.86 7.12
CA VAL A 410 14.64 -7.62 7.05
C VAL A 410 15.36 -8.27 8.21
N GLU A 411 14.77 -8.27 9.40
CA GLU A 411 15.29 -8.96 10.55
C GLU A 411 15.35 -10.48 10.33
N LEU A 412 14.33 -11.06 9.67
CA LEU A 412 14.34 -12.49 9.32
C LEU A 412 15.49 -12.81 8.36
N ILE A 413 15.75 -11.95 7.37
CA ILE A 413 16.88 -12.11 6.45
C ILE A 413 18.20 -12.14 7.21
N LEU A 414 18.37 -11.21 8.14
CA LEU A 414 19.58 -11.13 8.98
C LEU A 414 19.74 -12.41 9.85
N PHE A 415 18.67 -12.87 10.49
CA PHE A 415 18.72 -14.05 11.34
C PHE A 415 19.07 -15.31 10.54
N VAL A 416 18.51 -15.49 9.34
CA VAL A 416 18.85 -16.59 8.45
C VAL A 416 20.32 -16.52 8.03
N ALA A 417 20.81 -15.33 7.65
CA ALA A 417 22.21 -15.14 7.29
C ALA A 417 23.16 -15.46 8.46
N TRP A 418 22.78 -15.13 9.70
CA TRP A 418 23.57 -15.44 10.88
C TRP A 418 23.54 -16.94 11.23
N MET A 419 22.41 -17.61 10.98
CA MET A 419 22.33 -19.09 11.10
C MET A 419 23.27 -19.78 10.10
N GLU A 420 23.30 -19.31 8.84
CA GLU A 420 24.17 -19.88 7.80
C GLU A 420 25.65 -19.66 8.09
N LYS A 421 26.00 -18.47 8.60
CA LYS A 421 27.36 -18.14 9.04
C LYS A 421 27.74 -18.78 10.40
N LYS A 422 26.83 -19.59 11.00
CA LYS A 422 27.01 -20.23 12.31
C LYS A 422 27.28 -19.22 13.46
N ILE A 423 26.80 -18.00 13.31
CA ILE A 423 26.89 -16.96 14.36
C ILE A 423 25.87 -17.23 15.46
N LEU A 424 24.67 -17.72 15.09
CA LEU A 424 23.59 -18.08 16.01
C LEU A 424 23.39 -19.60 16.05
N LYS A 425 22.90 -20.10 17.19
CA LYS A 425 22.36 -21.46 17.35
C LYS A 425 20.84 -21.47 17.16
N VAL A 426 20.26 -22.63 16.86
CA VAL A 426 18.81 -22.82 16.68
C VAL A 426 17.99 -22.28 17.85
N PRO A 427 18.33 -22.54 19.14
CA PRO A 427 17.56 -21.96 20.26
C PRO A 427 17.54 -20.44 20.31
N ALA A 428 18.68 -19.80 20.03
CA ALA A 428 18.79 -18.36 19.99
C ALA A 428 18.01 -17.75 18.81
N PHE A 429 18.07 -18.40 17.64
CA PHE A 429 17.26 -18.03 16.48
C PHE A 429 15.76 -18.10 16.80
N THR A 430 15.31 -19.19 17.41
CA THR A 430 13.90 -19.36 17.81
C THR A 430 13.46 -18.28 18.78
N LEU A 431 14.29 -17.94 19.78
CA LEU A 431 14.01 -16.84 20.71
C LEU A 431 13.86 -15.49 19.99
N LEU A 432 14.75 -15.18 19.04
CA LEU A 432 14.69 -13.92 18.27
C LEU A 432 13.41 -13.84 17.42
N ILE A 433 12.98 -14.95 16.81
CA ILE A 433 11.71 -15.00 16.06
C ILE A 433 10.53 -14.72 16.98
N ILE A 434 10.46 -15.38 18.14
CA ILE A 434 9.40 -15.15 19.13
C ILE A 434 9.35 -13.67 19.55
N MET A 435 10.51 -13.09 19.86
CA MET A 435 10.59 -11.69 20.29
C MET A 435 10.18 -10.72 19.18
N THR A 436 10.55 -10.99 17.94
CA THR A 436 10.12 -10.19 16.77
C THR A 436 8.60 -10.20 16.63
N VAL A 437 7.99 -11.36 16.70
CA VAL A 437 6.52 -11.51 16.64
C VAL A 437 5.86 -10.82 17.84
N ALA A 438 6.35 -11.04 19.06
CA ALA A 438 5.78 -10.47 20.27
C ALA A 438 5.82 -8.93 20.27
N VAL A 439 6.95 -8.34 19.89
CA VAL A 439 7.09 -6.87 19.83
C VAL A 439 6.18 -6.29 18.75
N THR A 440 6.19 -6.83 17.55
CA THR A 440 5.34 -6.33 16.46
C THR A 440 3.85 -6.54 16.76
N ALA A 441 3.47 -7.68 17.35
CA ALA A 441 2.09 -7.97 17.76
C ALA A 441 1.56 -7.04 18.86
N THR A 442 2.43 -6.60 19.77
CA THR A 442 2.05 -5.66 20.84
C THR A 442 2.05 -4.20 20.36
N CYS A 443 3.03 -3.79 19.56
CA CYS A 443 3.12 -2.43 19.05
C CYS A 443 1.98 -2.07 18.07
N SER A 444 1.55 -3.01 17.22
CA SER A 444 0.56 -2.76 16.17
C SER A 444 -0.80 -2.27 16.68
N PRO A 445 -1.48 -2.91 17.62
CA PRO A 445 -2.74 -2.41 18.17
C PRO A 445 -2.56 -1.12 18.98
N LEU A 446 -1.42 -0.97 19.68
CA LEU A 446 -1.13 0.24 20.45
C LEU A 446 -0.99 1.47 19.54
N ILE A 447 -0.35 1.33 18.38
CA ILE A 447 -0.26 2.40 17.38
C ILE A 447 -1.65 2.83 16.94
N ASN A 448 -2.53 1.88 16.62
CA ASN A 448 -3.90 2.18 16.18
C ASN A 448 -4.76 2.83 17.27
N ILE A 449 -4.50 2.54 18.55
CA ILE A 449 -5.22 3.17 19.68
C ILE A 449 -4.69 4.60 19.93
N LEU A 450 -3.37 4.78 19.87
CA LEU A 450 -2.74 6.06 20.13
C LEU A 450 -2.94 7.07 19.01
N TYR A 451 -2.95 6.61 17.77
CA TYR A 451 -2.99 7.47 16.60
C TYR A 451 -4.15 7.13 15.67
N ASP A 452 -5.09 8.06 15.59
CA ASP A 452 -6.21 8.01 14.65
C ASP A 452 -5.99 9.12 13.60
N PRO A 453 -5.67 8.75 12.36
CA PRO A 453 -5.35 9.72 11.31
C PRO A 453 -6.59 10.46 10.77
N THR A 454 -7.80 10.04 11.11
CA THR A 454 -9.06 10.67 10.65
C THR A 454 -9.48 11.84 11.54
N LYS A 455 -8.95 11.92 12.76
CA LYS A 455 -9.30 13.02 13.71
C LYS A 455 -9.03 14.43 13.19
N PRO A 456 -7.97 14.72 12.43
CA PRO A 456 -7.75 16.08 11.89
C PRO A 456 -8.89 16.58 10.99
N TYR A 457 -9.64 15.67 10.35
CA TYR A 457 -10.72 16.02 9.43
C TYR A 457 -12.08 16.20 10.11
N MET A 458 -12.18 15.90 11.40
CA MET A 458 -13.38 16.15 12.21
C MET A 458 -13.47 17.63 12.54
N VAL A 459 -14.16 18.38 11.70
CA VAL A 459 -14.36 19.83 11.89
C VAL A 459 -15.71 20.07 12.55
N SER A 460 -15.73 20.84 13.64
CA SER A 460 -16.95 21.26 14.33
C SER A 460 -17.66 22.42 13.60
N GLN A 461 -16.99 23.08 12.65
CA GLN A 461 -17.55 24.16 11.85
C GLN A 461 -18.25 23.63 10.61
N ARG A 462 -19.43 24.15 10.32
CA ARG A 462 -20.14 23.84 9.08
C ARG A 462 -19.44 24.48 7.89
N ARG A 463 -18.95 23.65 6.96
CA ARG A 463 -18.30 24.04 5.71
C ARG A 463 -19.05 23.39 4.56
N ASN A 464 -20.17 23.95 4.19
CA ASN A 464 -21.03 23.44 3.12
C ASN A 464 -21.51 24.60 2.23
N ILE A 465 -22.08 24.27 1.09
CA ILE A 465 -22.55 25.26 0.11
C ILE A 465 -23.77 26.00 0.65
N GLN A 466 -24.65 25.32 1.38
CA GLN A 466 -25.88 25.87 1.91
C GLN A 466 -25.63 27.04 2.88
N HIS A 467 -24.53 27.00 3.65
CA HIS A 467 -24.20 28.04 4.63
C HIS A 467 -23.18 29.04 4.10
N ASN A 468 -22.72 28.90 2.86
CA ASN A 468 -21.86 29.87 2.21
C ASN A 468 -22.73 30.86 1.40
N PRO A 469 -22.76 32.13 1.77
CA PRO A 469 -23.59 33.13 1.07
C PRO A 469 -23.27 33.15 -0.44
N PRO A 470 -24.27 33.35 -1.30
CA PRO A 470 -24.08 33.36 -2.75
C PRO A 470 -23.08 34.42 -3.23
N ASP A 471 -22.95 35.52 -2.48
CA ASP A 471 -22.08 36.67 -2.80
C ASP A 471 -20.64 36.51 -2.27
N GLN A 472 -20.32 35.37 -1.65
CA GLN A 472 -18.97 35.05 -1.19
C GLN A 472 -18.26 34.11 -2.14
N GLU A 473 -16.93 34.16 -2.09
CA GLU A 473 -16.05 33.25 -2.81
C GLU A 473 -16.37 31.79 -2.49
N LEU A 474 -16.62 30.99 -3.53
CA LEU A 474 -16.79 29.55 -3.39
C LEU A 474 -15.45 28.84 -3.58
N ARG A 475 -14.95 28.23 -2.52
CA ARG A 475 -13.70 27.49 -2.54
C ARG A 475 -13.97 26.02 -2.83
N ILE A 476 -13.39 25.52 -3.93
CA ILE A 476 -13.62 24.18 -4.47
C ILE A 476 -12.29 23.43 -4.54
N VAL A 477 -12.27 22.18 -4.11
CA VAL A 477 -11.19 21.23 -4.45
C VAL A 477 -11.67 20.35 -5.59
N LEU A 478 -10.99 20.45 -6.74
CA LEU A 478 -11.29 19.67 -7.94
C LEU A 478 -10.27 18.54 -8.09
N CYS A 479 -10.73 17.30 -8.05
CA CYS A 479 -9.87 16.14 -8.21
C CYS A 479 -9.84 15.65 -9.66
N ILE A 480 -8.64 15.38 -10.19
CA ILE A 480 -8.42 14.84 -11.53
C ILE A 480 -7.70 13.51 -11.38
N LEU A 481 -8.34 12.42 -11.82
CA LEU A 481 -7.77 11.08 -11.90
C LEU A 481 -7.18 10.82 -13.29
N ASP A 482 -7.98 11.14 -14.32
CA ASP A 482 -7.60 10.96 -15.71
C ASP A 482 -7.73 12.25 -16.51
N THR A 483 -6.92 12.36 -17.57
CA THR A 483 -6.91 13.53 -18.46
C THR A 483 -8.17 13.63 -19.34
N GLU A 484 -8.87 12.53 -19.57
CA GLU A 484 -10.10 12.50 -20.39
C GLU A 484 -11.27 13.20 -19.68
N ALA A 485 -11.39 13.07 -18.36
CA ALA A 485 -12.45 13.68 -17.56
C ALA A 485 -12.36 15.22 -17.45
N ILE A 486 -11.24 15.82 -17.84
CA ILE A 486 -10.98 17.27 -17.63
C ILE A 486 -11.98 18.15 -18.37
N ASN A 487 -12.32 17.79 -19.60
CA ASN A 487 -13.21 18.57 -20.43
C ASN A 487 -14.61 18.68 -19.82
N GLY A 488 -15.14 17.59 -19.29
CA GLY A 488 -16.44 17.57 -18.59
C GLY A 488 -16.41 18.41 -17.32
N LEU A 489 -15.33 18.34 -16.56
CA LEU A 489 -15.15 19.12 -15.33
C LEU A 489 -15.04 20.64 -15.62
N ILE A 490 -14.31 21.06 -16.65
CA ILE A 490 -14.24 22.46 -17.08
C ILE A 490 -15.65 22.97 -17.45
N ARG A 491 -16.42 22.16 -18.19
CA ARG A 491 -17.80 22.51 -18.54
C ARG A 491 -18.70 22.67 -17.30
N LEU A 492 -18.59 21.74 -16.35
CA LEU A 492 -19.34 21.83 -15.10
C LEU A 492 -19.02 23.14 -14.36
N LEU A 493 -17.75 23.55 -14.31
CA LEU A 493 -17.32 24.80 -13.70
C LEU A 493 -17.84 26.03 -14.46
N ASP A 494 -17.83 26.00 -15.79
CA ASP A 494 -18.40 27.06 -16.63
C ASP A 494 -19.87 27.29 -16.39
N ILE A 495 -20.61 26.18 -16.35
CA ILE A 495 -22.06 26.20 -16.14
C ILE A 495 -22.40 26.66 -14.72
N SER A 496 -21.54 26.36 -13.74
CA SER A 496 -21.69 26.85 -12.36
C SER A 496 -21.54 28.38 -12.23
N ASN A 497 -21.19 29.05 -13.32
CA ASN A 497 -21.23 30.50 -13.52
C ASN A 497 -20.43 31.33 -12.50
N PRO A 498 -19.08 31.19 -12.48
CA PRO A 498 -18.26 32.12 -11.72
C PRO A 498 -18.41 33.55 -12.20
N THR A 499 -18.74 34.46 -11.31
CA THR A 499 -18.91 35.90 -11.58
C THR A 499 -18.05 36.72 -10.64
N SER A 500 -17.82 37.98 -10.95
CA SER A 500 -17.09 38.88 -10.06
C SER A 500 -17.79 39.11 -8.71
N SER A 501 -19.11 38.91 -8.64
CA SER A 501 -19.89 38.98 -7.39
C SER A 501 -19.91 37.63 -6.63
N SER A 502 -19.63 36.50 -7.29
CA SER A 502 -19.55 35.16 -6.72
C SER A 502 -18.34 34.44 -7.32
N PRO A 503 -17.12 34.84 -6.96
CA PRO A 503 -15.91 34.28 -7.54
C PRO A 503 -15.66 32.85 -7.05
N PHE A 504 -14.93 32.06 -7.87
CA PHE A 504 -14.51 30.72 -7.52
C PHE A 504 -13.00 30.66 -7.30
N SER A 505 -12.58 30.08 -6.18
CA SER A 505 -11.20 29.69 -5.93
C SER A 505 -11.11 28.16 -5.99
N ILE A 506 -10.42 27.64 -6.99
CA ILE A 506 -10.41 26.23 -7.31
C ILE A 506 -9.01 25.67 -7.14
N SER A 507 -8.86 24.76 -6.19
CA SER A 507 -7.64 23.98 -5.99
C SER A 507 -7.72 22.68 -6.80
N VAL A 508 -7.02 22.66 -7.93
CA VAL A 508 -6.99 21.49 -8.83
C VAL A 508 -5.92 20.52 -8.37
N VAL A 509 -6.33 19.31 -8.02
CA VAL A 509 -5.45 18.23 -7.55
C VAL A 509 -5.40 17.11 -8.55
N ARG A 510 -4.22 16.86 -9.13
CA ARG A 510 -3.96 15.65 -9.89
C ARG A 510 -3.59 14.52 -8.95
N LEU A 511 -4.34 13.42 -9.02
CA LEU A 511 -4.10 12.22 -8.24
C LEU A 511 -3.27 11.23 -9.05
N THR A 512 -2.11 10.85 -8.54
CA THR A 512 -1.18 9.91 -9.19
C THR A 512 -0.88 8.78 -8.23
N GLU A 513 -0.97 7.53 -8.72
CA GLU A 513 -0.65 6.38 -7.89
C GLU A 513 0.84 6.31 -7.55
N LEU A 514 1.15 6.08 -6.28
CA LEU A 514 2.51 5.90 -5.78
C LEU A 514 3.03 4.51 -6.18
N VAL A 515 3.72 4.42 -7.32
CA VAL A 515 4.38 3.20 -7.79
C VAL A 515 5.86 3.47 -8.00
N GLY A 516 6.73 2.54 -7.61
CA GLY A 516 8.18 2.65 -7.79
C GLY A 516 8.88 3.63 -6.85
N ARG A 517 8.18 4.15 -5.84
CA ARG A 517 8.68 5.05 -4.80
C ARG A 517 8.01 4.71 -3.48
N SER A 518 8.66 4.98 -2.38
CA SER A 518 8.10 4.70 -1.05
C SER A 518 7.53 5.92 -0.33
N SER A 519 7.98 7.11 -0.72
CA SER A 519 7.57 8.34 -0.05
C SER A 519 6.46 9.03 -0.83
N PRO A 520 5.26 9.22 -0.22
CA PRO A 520 4.23 10.06 -0.78
C PRO A 520 4.74 11.48 -1.01
N LEU A 521 4.28 12.11 -2.09
CA LEU A 521 4.60 13.50 -2.43
C LEU A 521 3.32 14.28 -2.58
N PHE A 522 3.30 15.46 -1.98
CA PHE A 522 2.34 16.50 -2.27
C PHE A 522 3.08 17.72 -2.81
N ILE A 523 2.79 18.10 -4.05
CA ILE A 523 3.52 19.14 -4.78
C ILE A 523 2.56 20.29 -5.01
N ASP A 524 2.92 21.46 -4.50
CA ASP A 524 2.31 22.74 -4.81
C ASP A 524 3.09 23.35 -5.97
N HIS A 525 2.45 23.52 -7.12
CA HIS A 525 3.11 23.99 -8.35
C HIS A 525 3.56 25.45 -8.30
N GLU A 526 2.96 26.24 -7.42
CA GLU A 526 3.35 27.64 -7.24
C GLU A 526 4.58 27.82 -6.33
N LYS A 527 4.71 26.94 -5.32
CA LYS A 527 5.76 27.05 -4.29
C LYS A 527 6.98 26.18 -4.53
N GLN A 528 6.86 25.14 -5.37
CA GLN A 528 7.90 24.14 -5.54
C GLN A 528 8.23 23.93 -7.02
N GLN A 529 9.52 23.67 -7.31
CA GLN A 529 9.91 23.20 -8.64
C GLN A 529 9.37 21.78 -8.85
N VAL A 530 8.48 21.63 -9.83
CA VAL A 530 7.85 20.36 -10.17
C VAL A 530 8.83 19.51 -10.97
N PRO A 531 9.14 18.28 -10.52
CA PRO A 531 9.95 17.36 -11.32
C PRO A 531 9.30 17.12 -12.69
N PRO A 532 10.09 17.03 -13.79
CA PRO A 532 9.54 16.88 -15.15
C PRO A 532 8.54 15.73 -15.30
N ILE A 533 8.74 14.68 -14.53
CA ILE A 533 7.92 13.46 -14.51
C ILE A 533 6.48 13.70 -14.00
N TYR A 534 6.28 14.68 -13.13
CA TYR A 534 4.98 15.03 -12.57
C TYR A 534 4.39 16.31 -13.20
N GLN A 535 5.06 16.83 -14.24
CA GLN A 535 4.53 17.96 -15.02
C GLN A 535 3.40 17.47 -15.92
N TRP A 536 2.26 18.11 -15.81
CA TRP A 536 1.09 17.91 -16.67
C TRP A 536 0.76 19.20 -17.43
N THR A 537 1.81 19.74 -18.05
CA THR A 537 1.84 21.08 -18.66
C THR A 537 0.71 21.31 -19.65
N ASN A 538 0.37 20.30 -20.47
CA ASN A 538 -0.72 20.46 -21.46
C ASN A 538 -2.07 20.73 -20.78
N THR A 539 -2.36 20.02 -19.69
CA THR A 539 -3.61 20.20 -18.93
C THR A 539 -3.62 21.53 -18.16
N ILE A 540 -2.48 21.87 -17.53
CA ILE A 540 -2.33 23.16 -16.85
C ILE A 540 -2.56 24.30 -17.84
N ASN A 541 -1.92 24.27 -19.01
CA ASN A 541 -2.09 25.30 -20.05
C ASN A 541 -3.55 25.45 -20.49
N VAL A 542 -4.29 24.34 -20.62
CA VAL A 542 -5.72 24.39 -20.97
C VAL A 542 -6.55 25.06 -19.87
N LEU A 543 -6.27 24.73 -18.62
CA LEU A 543 -6.96 25.30 -17.46
C LEU A 543 -6.57 26.77 -17.23
N GLU A 544 -5.31 27.14 -17.40
CA GLU A 544 -4.83 28.53 -17.33
C GLU A 544 -5.44 29.39 -18.43
N HIS A 545 -5.47 28.90 -19.66
CA HIS A 545 -6.16 29.61 -20.75
C HIS A 545 -7.65 29.80 -20.43
N HIS A 546 -8.28 28.83 -19.80
CA HIS A 546 -9.67 28.95 -19.36
C HIS A 546 -9.82 30.00 -18.25
N GLN A 547 -8.90 30.08 -17.30
CA GLN A 547 -8.86 31.13 -16.27
C GLN A 547 -8.70 32.51 -16.89
N GLU A 548 -7.81 32.68 -17.88
CA GLU A 548 -7.62 33.95 -18.60
C GLU A 548 -8.91 34.43 -19.23
N LEU A 549 -9.72 33.54 -19.82
CA LEU A 549 -11.01 33.86 -20.41
C LEU A 549 -12.05 34.34 -19.38
N LYS A 550 -11.99 33.84 -18.13
CA LYS A 550 -12.91 34.20 -17.03
C LYS A 550 -12.41 35.37 -16.18
N GLY A 551 -11.15 35.77 -16.31
CA GLY A 551 -10.54 36.85 -15.57
C GLY A 551 -10.61 36.70 -14.05
N MET A 552 -10.95 37.79 -13.33
CA MET A 552 -10.99 37.80 -11.86
C MET A 552 -12.09 36.94 -11.23
N SER A 553 -13.01 36.38 -11.98
CA SER A 553 -14.10 35.56 -11.44
C SER A 553 -13.69 34.14 -11.11
N MET A 554 -12.50 33.70 -11.54
CA MET A 554 -12.00 32.34 -11.31
C MET A 554 -10.50 32.37 -11.04
N GLN A 555 -10.09 31.76 -9.92
CA GLN A 555 -8.68 31.55 -9.55
C GLN A 555 -8.39 30.07 -9.47
N LEU A 556 -7.30 29.62 -10.10
CA LEU A 556 -6.88 28.24 -10.11
C LEU A 556 -5.53 28.08 -9.40
N HIS A 557 -5.43 27.08 -8.52
CA HIS A 557 -4.20 26.67 -7.86
C HIS A 557 -3.95 25.22 -8.19
N PHE A 558 -2.74 24.86 -8.58
CA PHE A 558 -2.42 23.52 -9.08
C PHE A 558 -1.61 22.70 -8.08
N PHE A 559 -2.08 21.50 -7.82
CA PHE A 559 -1.44 20.55 -6.91
C PHE A 559 -1.30 19.18 -7.57
N THR A 560 -0.27 18.42 -7.16
CA THR A 560 -0.15 17.01 -7.51
C THR A 560 0.04 16.18 -6.25
N SER A 561 -0.85 15.22 -6.02
CA SER A 561 -0.73 14.20 -4.99
C SER A 561 -0.20 12.90 -5.59
N VAL A 562 0.91 12.39 -5.07
CA VAL A 562 1.47 11.08 -5.41
C VAL A 562 1.40 10.21 -4.18
N ALA A 563 0.40 9.35 -4.12
CA ALA A 563 0.07 8.58 -2.94
C ALA A 563 -0.46 7.17 -3.28
N PRO A 564 -0.43 6.20 -2.35
CA PRO A 564 -1.14 4.95 -2.52
C PRO A 564 -2.65 5.20 -2.66
N LYS A 565 -3.32 4.50 -3.60
CA LYS A 565 -4.77 4.68 -3.85
C LYS A 565 -5.61 4.70 -2.57
N GLN A 566 -5.34 3.80 -1.62
CA GLN A 566 -6.07 3.70 -0.35
C GLN A 566 -5.91 4.89 0.60
N SER A 567 -4.90 5.74 0.42
CA SER A 567 -4.59 6.88 1.30
C SER A 567 -4.68 8.24 0.60
N MET A 568 -4.99 8.29 -0.71
CA MET A 568 -5.15 9.54 -1.49
C MET A 568 -6.21 10.47 -0.90
N PHE A 569 -7.28 9.90 -0.32
CA PHE A 569 -8.34 10.69 0.31
C PHE A 569 -7.83 11.66 1.38
N ARG A 570 -6.69 11.35 2.02
CA ARG A 570 -6.10 12.20 3.06
C ARG A 570 -5.56 13.49 2.48
N ASP A 571 -4.82 13.40 1.39
CA ASP A 571 -4.25 14.58 0.73
C ASP A 571 -5.38 15.50 0.24
N ILE A 572 -6.49 14.92 -0.25
CA ILE A 572 -7.69 15.65 -0.67
C ILE A 572 -8.35 16.34 0.53
N CYS A 573 -8.57 15.61 1.62
CA CYS A 573 -9.21 16.15 2.82
C CYS A 573 -8.31 17.19 3.54
N GLU A 574 -6.99 16.97 3.57
CA GLU A 574 -6.02 17.91 4.14
C GLU A 574 -5.99 19.20 3.33
N LEU A 575 -5.94 19.11 2.00
CA LEU A 575 -6.02 20.29 1.14
C LEU A 575 -7.35 21.03 1.31
N ALA A 576 -8.47 20.31 1.39
CA ALA A 576 -9.77 20.90 1.62
C ALA A 576 -9.85 21.65 2.97
N LEU A 577 -9.13 21.17 3.99
CA LEU A 577 -8.97 21.87 5.27
C LEU A 577 -8.11 23.11 5.16
N GLU A 578 -6.94 23.01 4.53
CA GLU A 578 -5.98 24.12 4.37
C GLU A 578 -6.56 25.25 3.54
N GLN A 579 -7.25 24.92 2.45
CA GLN A 579 -7.87 25.91 1.55
C GLN A 579 -9.26 26.35 2.03
N GLU A 580 -9.73 25.87 3.18
CA GLU A 580 -11.07 26.13 3.71
C GLU A 580 -12.18 25.88 2.68
N ALA A 581 -12.06 24.80 1.93
CA ALA A 581 -12.99 24.47 0.87
C ALA A 581 -14.41 24.17 1.40
N SER A 582 -15.40 24.58 0.63
CA SER A 582 -16.82 24.30 0.88
C SER A 582 -17.32 23.09 0.08
N LEU A 583 -16.62 22.74 -1.00
CA LEU A 583 -16.99 21.66 -1.91
C LEU A 583 -15.75 20.92 -2.42
N ILE A 584 -15.82 19.59 -2.43
CA ILE A 584 -14.89 18.72 -3.17
C ILE A 584 -15.64 18.13 -4.35
N ILE A 585 -15.07 18.21 -5.56
CA ILE A 585 -15.63 17.58 -6.77
C ILE A 585 -14.74 16.42 -7.17
N LEU A 586 -15.35 15.20 -7.24
CA LEU A 586 -14.71 13.96 -7.61
C LEU A 586 -15.24 13.47 -8.96
N PRO A 587 -14.39 13.05 -9.90
CA PRO A 587 -14.83 12.37 -11.11
C PRO A 587 -15.25 10.93 -10.81
N PHE A 588 -16.21 10.42 -11.60
CA PHE A 588 -16.63 9.02 -11.57
C PHE A 588 -16.77 8.52 -13.01
N ASP A 589 -16.05 7.46 -13.34
CA ASP A 589 -16.17 6.81 -14.62
C ASP A 589 -17.03 5.55 -14.49
N SER A 590 -18.14 5.50 -15.23
CA SER A 590 -19.03 4.34 -15.28
C SER A 590 -18.50 3.21 -16.17
N ALA A 591 -17.58 3.51 -17.10
CA ALA A 591 -16.99 2.52 -18.01
C ALA A 591 -15.94 1.65 -17.30
N ASP A 592 -15.27 2.15 -16.30
CA ASP A 592 -14.26 1.43 -15.50
C ASP A 592 -14.90 0.67 -14.32
N VAL A 593 -15.84 -0.24 -14.61
CA VAL A 593 -16.44 -1.14 -13.60
C VAL A 593 -15.37 -1.94 -12.83
N HIS A 594 -14.19 -2.11 -13.42
CA HIS A 594 -13.08 -2.88 -12.85
C HIS A 594 -12.08 -2.08 -12.02
N ASP A 595 -12.08 -0.74 -12.02
CA ASP A 595 -11.20 0.04 -11.12
C ASP A 595 -11.80 0.20 -9.72
N HIS A 596 -11.85 -0.91 -8.99
CA HIS A 596 -12.23 -0.93 -7.57
C HIS A 596 -11.41 0.06 -6.71
N ALA A 597 -10.29 0.52 -7.20
CA ALA A 597 -9.40 1.37 -6.46
C ALA A 597 -9.77 2.87 -6.56
N ALA A 598 -10.28 3.34 -7.70
CA ALA A 598 -10.82 4.70 -7.84
C ALA A 598 -12.10 4.85 -6.99
N ARG A 599 -12.99 3.84 -7.02
CA ARG A 599 -14.16 3.78 -6.16
C ARG A 599 -13.80 3.80 -4.67
N ALA A 600 -12.73 3.11 -4.28
CA ALA A 600 -12.26 3.14 -2.89
C ALA A 600 -11.82 4.55 -2.45
N VAL A 601 -11.23 5.36 -3.33
CA VAL A 601 -10.88 6.77 -3.02
C VAL A 601 -12.15 7.59 -2.81
N ASN A 602 -13.12 7.51 -3.74
CA ASN A 602 -14.38 8.23 -3.65
C ASN A 602 -15.13 7.89 -2.36
N SER A 603 -15.28 6.61 -2.04
CA SER A 603 -15.91 6.13 -0.80
C SER A 603 -15.21 6.67 0.45
N GLN A 604 -13.88 6.70 0.48
CA GLN A 604 -13.11 7.22 1.62
C GLN A 604 -13.26 8.74 1.74
N VAL A 605 -13.28 9.49 0.64
CA VAL A 605 -13.53 10.94 0.66
C VAL A 605 -14.95 11.23 1.17
N LEU A 606 -15.97 10.55 0.64
CA LEU A 606 -17.37 10.70 1.10
C LEU A 606 -17.52 10.48 2.60
N ASN A 607 -16.77 9.52 3.16
CA ASN A 607 -16.82 9.20 4.59
C ASN A 607 -16.01 10.14 5.47
N ASN A 608 -14.99 10.84 4.96
CA ASN A 608 -14.05 11.59 5.79
C ASN A 608 -13.91 13.08 5.43
N ALA A 609 -14.58 13.55 4.38
CA ALA A 609 -14.46 14.93 3.92
C ALA A 609 -14.87 15.96 4.99
N PRO A 610 -14.10 17.06 5.15
CA PRO A 610 -14.40 18.15 6.07
C PRO A 610 -15.46 19.14 5.55
N CYS A 611 -15.92 18.96 4.31
CA CYS A 611 -16.89 19.82 3.62
C CYS A 611 -17.83 18.97 2.76
N SER A 612 -18.72 19.61 1.99
CA SER A 612 -19.60 18.91 1.06
C SER A 612 -18.84 18.27 -0.09
N VAL A 613 -19.36 17.17 -0.61
CA VAL A 613 -18.74 16.39 -1.70
C VAL A 613 -19.71 16.26 -2.85
N ALA A 614 -19.26 16.50 -4.08
CA ALA A 614 -20.01 16.21 -5.30
C ALA A 614 -19.27 15.17 -6.13
N ILE A 615 -19.98 14.16 -6.61
CA ILE A 615 -19.47 13.18 -7.56
C ILE A 615 -20.07 13.47 -8.92
N PHE A 616 -19.22 13.67 -9.91
CA PHE A 616 -19.62 13.97 -11.27
C PHE A 616 -19.41 12.77 -12.20
N VAL A 617 -20.50 12.31 -12.81
CA VAL A 617 -20.51 11.26 -13.84
C VAL A 617 -20.76 11.93 -15.19
N ASP A 618 -19.73 12.00 -16.01
CA ASP A 618 -19.84 12.60 -17.35
C ASP A 618 -20.25 11.53 -18.37
N LYS A 619 -21.42 11.71 -18.97
CA LYS A 619 -21.94 10.88 -20.07
C LYS A 619 -21.89 11.60 -21.43
N GLY A 620 -21.07 12.63 -21.56
CA GLY A 620 -20.93 13.37 -22.82
C GLY A 620 -21.56 14.75 -22.83
N LEU A 621 -21.51 15.47 -21.72
CA LEU A 621 -21.91 16.90 -21.63
C LEU A 621 -21.29 17.78 -22.75
N LEU A 622 -20.24 17.27 -23.43
CA LEU A 622 -19.54 17.92 -24.54
C LEU A 622 -20.01 17.52 -25.94
N GLU A 623 -20.65 16.37 -26.13
CA GLU A 623 -20.89 15.86 -27.48
C GLU A 623 -22.06 16.51 -28.21
N ILE A 624 -22.95 17.16 -27.48
CA ILE A 624 -24.18 17.76 -28.03
C ILE A 624 -23.91 18.89 -29.04
N ASN A 625 -22.70 19.48 -29.03
CA ASN A 625 -22.35 20.58 -29.95
C ASN A 625 -21.59 20.16 -31.22
N LYS A 626 -21.36 18.86 -31.47
CA LYS A 626 -20.62 18.40 -32.68
C LYS A 626 -21.48 18.05 -33.88
N ILE A 627 -22.80 18.03 -33.76
CA ILE A 627 -23.70 17.72 -34.87
C ILE A 627 -24.43 18.96 -35.28
N GLY A 628 -23.84 19.78 -36.16
CA GLY A 628 -24.56 20.82 -36.88
C GLY A 628 -23.93 22.20 -36.78
N SER A 629 -23.23 22.55 -37.84
CA SER A 629 -22.85 23.91 -38.20
C SER A 629 -24.06 24.80 -38.32
N SER A 630 -24.50 25.44 -37.27
CA SER A 630 -25.17 26.72 -37.29
C SER A 630 -25.46 27.23 -35.87
N ILE A 631 -25.06 28.43 -35.62
CA ILE A 631 -25.06 29.26 -34.45
C ILE A 631 -26.47 29.35 -33.79
N ARG A 632 -26.96 28.30 -33.19
CA ARG A 632 -28.02 28.35 -32.17
C ARG A 632 -27.53 27.62 -30.95
N ARG A 633 -27.08 28.38 -29.94
CA ARG A 633 -26.89 27.87 -28.58
C ARG A 633 -28.26 27.40 -28.07
N THR A 634 -28.52 26.12 -28.09
CA THR A 634 -29.64 25.54 -27.34
C THR A 634 -29.32 25.71 -25.86
N PRO A 635 -30.23 26.30 -25.06
CA PRO A 635 -29.98 26.42 -23.61
C PRO A 635 -29.82 25.04 -22.99
N TYR A 636 -28.92 24.96 -22.02
CA TYR A 636 -28.71 23.75 -21.22
C TYR A 636 -29.96 23.49 -20.37
N ARG A 637 -30.41 22.23 -20.34
CA ARG A 637 -31.57 21.79 -19.56
C ARG A 637 -31.10 20.94 -18.38
N PHE A 638 -31.28 21.42 -17.17
CA PHE A 638 -30.90 20.72 -15.95
C PHE A 638 -32.14 20.34 -15.16
N ALA A 639 -32.07 19.20 -14.47
CA ALA A 639 -33.08 18.74 -13.56
C ALA A 639 -32.48 18.52 -12.16
N VAL A 640 -33.10 19.07 -11.12
CA VAL A 640 -32.83 18.75 -9.74
C VAL A 640 -33.89 17.79 -9.24
N LEU A 641 -33.48 16.58 -8.83
CA LEU A 641 -34.35 15.60 -8.23
C LEU A 641 -34.28 15.78 -6.69
N PHE A 642 -35.28 16.44 -6.14
CA PHE A 642 -35.34 16.74 -4.73
C PHE A 642 -36.16 15.68 -3.99
N LEU A 643 -35.45 14.68 -3.38
CA LEU A 643 -36.08 13.62 -2.59
C LEU A 643 -36.11 13.91 -1.09
N GLY A 644 -35.68 15.11 -0.67
CA GLY A 644 -35.60 15.55 0.72
C GLY A 644 -34.26 15.24 1.40
N GLY A 645 -34.08 15.86 2.56
CA GLY A 645 -32.90 15.70 3.39
C GLY A 645 -31.72 16.61 3.07
N GLY A 646 -30.66 16.52 3.89
CA GLY A 646 -29.50 17.40 3.81
C GLY A 646 -28.80 17.43 2.47
N ASP A 647 -28.61 16.26 1.85
CA ASP A 647 -27.96 16.12 0.56
C ASP A 647 -28.75 16.80 -0.57
N ALA A 648 -30.08 16.65 -0.57
CA ALA A 648 -30.95 17.27 -1.56
C ALA A 648 -31.01 18.81 -1.40
N ARG A 649 -30.98 19.30 -0.15
CA ARG A 649 -30.88 20.75 0.11
C ARG A 649 -29.58 21.33 -0.44
N GLU A 650 -28.47 20.63 -0.25
CA GLU A 650 -27.15 21.02 -0.76
C GLU A 650 -27.14 21.05 -2.29
N ALA A 651 -27.70 20.01 -2.92
CA ALA A 651 -27.85 19.90 -4.38
C ALA A 651 -28.67 21.04 -4.95
N LEU A 652 -29.78 21.42 -4.32
CA LEU A 652 -30.63 22.55 -4.73
C LEU A 652 -29.90 23.89 -4.65
N VAL A 653 -29.15 24.13 -3.55
CA VAL A 653 -28.40 25.38 -3.39
C VAL A 653 -27.25 25.48 -4.41
N TYR A 654 -26.61 24.38 -4.76
CA TYR A 654 -25.62 24.36 -5.82
C TYR A 654 -26.26 24.66 -7.19
N ALA A 655 -27.40 24.06 -7.49
CA ALA A 655 -28.15 24.30 -8.72
C ALA A 655 -28.64 25.76 -8.83
N ASP A 656 -29.00 26.39 -7.72
CA ASP A 656 -29.40 27.81 -7.68
C ASP A 656 -28.29 28.76 -8.17
N ARG A 657 -27.01 28.45 -7.90
CA ARG A 657 -25.88 29.20 -8.46
C ARG A 657 -25.80 29.06 -9.98
N MET A 658 -26.15 27.90 -10.55
CA MET A 658 -26.16 27.68 -11.99
C MET A 658 -27.26 28.48 -12.72
N VAL A 659 -28.38 28.76 -12.05
CA VAL A 659 -29.49 29.56 -12.60
C VAL A 659 -29.05 30.99 -12.97
N ALA A 660 -28.04 31.51 -12.32
CA ALA A 660 -27.48 32.85 -12.65
C ALA A 660 -26.90 32.86 -14.08
N ASN A 661 -26.57 31.70 -14.67
CA ASN A 661 -26.19 31.61 -16.08
C ASN A 661 -27.43 31.73 -16.98
N GLN A 662 -27.36 32.67 -17.94
CA GLN A 662 -28.49 32.92 -18.86
C GLN A 662 -28.78 31.77 -19.83
N ASP A 663 -27.82 30.88 -20.07
CA ASP A 663 -27.93 29.73 -20.97
C ASP A 663 -28.50 28.49 -20.27
N VAL A 664 -28.87 28.58 -18.98
CA VAL A 664 -29.36 27.43 -18.18
C VAL A 664 -30.87 27.51 -17.95
N PHE A 665 -31.58 26.44 -18.28
CA PHE A 665 -32.95 26.17 -17.88
C PHE A 665 -32.93 25.11 -16.77
N LEU A 666 -33.54 25.40 -15.61
CA LEU A 666 -33.56 24.54 -14.45
C LEU A 666 -34.98 24.06 -14.13
N GLU A 667 -35.15 22.75 -14.05
CA GLU A 667 -36.39 22.13 -13.56
C GLU A 667 -36.11 21.48 -12.19
N VAL A 668 -36.84 21.88 -11.15
CA VAL A 668 -36.76 21.29 -9.83
C VAL A 668 -37.98 20.42 -9.59
N VAL A 669 -37.76 19.12 -9.46
CA VAL A 669 -38.81 18.14 -9.24
C VAL A 669 -38.70 17.62 -7.81
N ARG A 670 -39.70 17.98 -6.97
CA ARG A 670 -39.79 17.51 -5.61
C ARG A 670 -40.65 16.25 -5.52
N PHE A 671 -40.06 15.17 -5.03
CA PHE A 671 -40.75 13.91 -4.80
C PHE A 671 -41.29 13.89 -3.37
N LEU A 672 -42.60 13.67 -3.22
CA LEU A 672 -43.29 13.59 -1.96
C LEU A 672 -43.98 12.25 -1.80
N PRO A 673 -43.90 11.59 -0.64
CA PRO A 673 -44.64 10.35 -0.40
C PRO A 673 -46.13 10.64 -0.23
N GLU A 674 -47.00 9.81 -0.80
CA GLU A 674 -48.44 9.93 -0.63
C GLU A 674 -48.84 9.75 0.85
N ASN A 675 -48.04 9.00 1.63
CA ASN A 675 -48.24 8.75 3.06
C ASN A 675 -47.16 9.43 3.92
N PHE A 676 -47.51 10.53 4.58
CA PHE A 676 -46.60 11.35 5.39
C PHE A 676 -46.27 10.81 6.80
N LEU A 677 -46.85 9.67 7.22
CA LEU A 677 -46.81 9.15 8.60
C LEU A 677 -45.41 8.72 9.09
N ARG A 678 -44.41 8.65 8.23
CA ARG A 678 -43.00 8.24 8.55
C ARG A 678 -41.94 9.31 8.25
N TYR A 679 -42.34 10.54 7.98
CA TYR A 679 -41.38 11.61 7.71
C TYR A 679 -40.99 12.29 9.03
N ASN A 680 -39.68 12.55 9.19
CA ASN A 680 -39.18 13.32 10.34
C ASN A 680 -39.65 14.78 10.20
N ASP A 681 -40.48 15.26 11.12
CA ASP A 681 -41.06 16.60 11.05
C ASP A 681 -40.01 17.72 11.01
N ILE A 682 -38.83 17.50 11.58
CA ILE A 682 -37.73 18.47 11.57
C ILE A 682 -37.14 18.56 10.17
N GLU A 683 -36.80 17.44 9.55
CA GLU A 683 -36.24 17.40 8.19
C GLU A 683 -37.21 17.99 7.17
N ARG A 684 -38.50 17.66 7.30
CA ARG A 684 -39.54 18.22 6.44
C ARG A 684 -39.61 19.74 6.50
N LYS A 685 -39.60 20.33 7.74
CA LYS A 685 -39.61 21.78 7.91
C LYS A 685 -38.37 22.46 7.32
N LEU A 686 -37.21 21.82 7.43
CA LEU A 686 -35.99 22.31 6.81
C LEU A 686 -36.06 22.25 5.28
N ASP A 687 -36.61 21.18 4.74
CA ASP A 687 -36.81 21.02 3.29
C ASP A 687 -37.82 22.04 2.75
N ASP A 688 -38.98 22.19 3.43
CA ASP A 688 -39.98 23.21 3.07
C ASP A 688 -39.40 24.63 3.11
N GLY A 689 -38.55 24.92 4.12
CA GLY A 689 -37.89 26.21 4.26
C GLY A 689 -36.97 26.54 3.08
N ILE A 690 -36.11 25.60 2.67
CA ILE A 690 -35.15 25.82 1.56
C ILE A 690 -35.85 25.87 0.20
N VAL A 691 -36.87 25.03 -0.01
CA VAL A 691 -37.66 25.05 -1.25
C VAL A 691 -38.44 26.34 -1.35
N THR A 692 -39.05 26.81 -0.26
CA THR A 692 -39.76 28.14 -0.26
C THR A 692 -38.79 29.25 -0.55
N TRP A 693 -37.61 29.29 0.08
CA TRP A 693 -36.56 30.26 -0.22
C TRP A 693 -36.19 30.27 -1.72
N PHE A 694 -35.95 29.06 -2.29
CA PHE A 694 -35.61 28.92 -3.69
C PHE A 694 -36.71 29.41 -4.63
N CYS A 695 -37.98 29.08 -4.38
CA CYS A 695 -39.13 29.47 -5.17
C CYS A 695 -39.33 31.02 -5.12
N VAL A 696 -39.26 31.64 -3.94
CA VAL A 696 -39.40 33.07 -3.76
C VAL A 696 -38.27 33.84 -4.48
N LYS A 697 -37.02 33.35 -4.33
CA LYS A 697 -35.84 33.95 -4.98
C LYS A 697 -35.97 33.94 -6.52
N ASN A 698 -36.50 32.87 -7.09
CA ASN A 698 -36.54 32.62 -8.51
C ASN A 698 -37.94 32.89 -9.14
N GLU A 699 -38.90 33.48 -8.39
CA GLU A 699 -40.27 33.70 -8.83
C GLU A 699 -40.37 34.49 -10.16
N MET A 700 -39.48 35.45 -10.38
CA MET A 700 -39.44 36.28 -11.62
C MET A 700 -38.61 35.62 -12.74
N THR A 701 -38.00 34.47 -12.50
CA THR A 701 -37.08 33.82 -13.45
C THR A 701 -37.83 32.82 -14.33
N GLN A 702 -38.21 33.17 -15.55
CA GLN A 702 -38.96 32.32 -16.48
C GLN A 702 -38.21 30.97 -16.85
N ARG A 703 -36.94 30.88 -16.56
CA ARG A 703 -36.10 29.71 -16.85
C ARG A 703 -36.08 28.66 -15.75
N VAL A 704 -36.77 28.92 -14.62
CA VAL A 704 -36.89 28.03 -13.49
C VAL A 704 -38.29 27.47 -13.39
N VAL A 705 -38.42 26.16 -13.39
CA VAL A 705 -39.72 25.49 -13.21
C VAL A 705 -39.62 24.64 -11.94
N TYR A 706 -40.63 24.79 -11.08
CA TYR A 706 -40.78 23.93 -9.90
C TYR A 706 -42.07 23.13 -10.00
N ARG A 707 -41.96 21.81 -9.74
CA ARG A 707 -43.13 20.93 -9.63
C ARG A 707 -42.98 19.92 -8.51
N GLU A 708 -44.11 19.48 -7.96
CA GLU A 708 -44.21 18.40 -6.97
C GLU A 708 -44.80 17.15 -7.62
N VAL A 709 -44.24 16.00 -7.26
CA VAL A 709 -44.66 14.69 -7.74
C VAL A 709 -44.95 13.84 -6.51
N LEU A 710 -46.17 13.33 -6.41
CA LEU A 710 -46.58 12.37 -5.38
C LEU A 710 -46.27 10.97 -5.85
N VAL A 711 -45.62 10.17 -4.97
CA VAL A 711 -45.25 8.78 -5.27
C VAL A 711 -45.52 7.88 -4.08
N ARG A 712 -45.81 6.59 -4.34
CA ARG A 712 -46.19 5.60 -3.32
C ARG A 712 -45.01 4.77 -2.84
N ASN A 713 -44.07 4.49 -3.73
CA ASN A 713 -42.91 3.63 -3.49
C ASN A 713 -41.74 4.03 -4.38
N GLY A 714 -40.61 3.31 -4.24
CA GLY A 714 -39.41 3.55 -5.04
C GLY A 714 -39.57 3.21 -6.52
N GLU A 715 -40.36 2.20 -6.87
CA GLU A 715 -40.63 1.83 -8.26
C GLU A 715 -41.33 2.97 -9.02
N GLU A 716 -42.35 3.57 -8.43
CA GLU A 716 -43.01 4.74 -9.00
C GLU A 716 -42.09 5.97 -9.05
N THR A 717 -41.18 6.10 -8.09
CA THR A 717 -40.15 7.15 -8.14
C THR A 717 -39.25 6.99 -9.38
N ILE A 718 -38.82 5.77 -9.66
CA ILE A 718 -38.00 5.47 -10.87
C ILE A 718 -38.80 5.67 -12.15
N GLU A 719 -40.04 5.22 -12.20
CA GLU A 719 -40.93 5.41 -13.37
C GLU A 719 -41.05 6.90 -13.71
N ARG A 720 -41.29 7.75 -12.70
CA ARG A 720 -41.37 9.20 -12.91
C ARG A 720 -40.06 9.84 -13.33
N ILE A 721 -38.91 9.33 -12.85
CA ILE A 721 -37.58 9.78 -13.29
C ILE A 721 -37.32 9.34 -14.74
N GLN A 722 -37.75 8.16 -15.11
CA GLN A 722 -37.63 7.64 -16.48
C GLN A 722 -38.49 8.42 -17.47
N ASP A 723 -39.70 8.83 -17.09
CA ASP A 723 -40.58 9.70 -17.88
C ASP A 723 -39.91 11.05 -18.19
N MET A 724 -39.03 11.51 -17.28
CA MET A 724 -38.27 12.74 -17.49
C MET A 724 -37.17 12.62 -18.55
N ASN A 725 -36.69 11.40 -18.85
CA ASN A 725 -35.68 11.17 -19.87
C ASN A 725 -36.13 11.63 -21.28
N ASP A 726 -37.44 11.57 -21.56
CA ASP A 726 -38.03 12.10 -22.80
C ASP A 726 -37.85 13.63 -22.93
N GLY A 727 -37.59 14.32 -21.81
CA GLY A 727 -37.38 15.78 -21.74
C GLY A 727 -36.05 16.26 -22.26
N ALA A 728 -35.11 15.39 -22.66
CA ALA A 728 -33.76 15.71 -23.13
C ALA A 728 -32.99 16.65 -22.18
N PHE A 729 -32.78 16.21 -20.97
CA PHE A 729 -31.91 16.90 -19.99
C PHE A 729 -30.43 16.61 -20.25
N ASP A 730 -29.59 17.62 -20.01
CA ASP A 730 -28.13 17.52 -20.15
C ASP A 730 -27.48 17.11 -18.82
N LEU A 731 -28.07 17.49 -17.68
CA LEU A 731 -27.55 17.21 -16.35
C LEU A 731 -28.68 16.94 -15.35
N PHE A 732 -28.56 15.83 -14.62
CA PHE A 732 -29.33 15.55 -13.42
C PHE A 732 -28.50 15.86 -12.17
N ILE A 733 -29.09 16.59 -11.22
CA ILE A 733 -28.48 16.92 -9.92
C ILE A 733 -29.30 16.25 -8.83
N VAL A 734 -28.68 15.41 -8.01
CA VAL A 734 -29.37 14.60 -7.02
C VAL A 734 -28.62 14.55 -5.69
N GLY A 735 -29.37 14.54 -4.57
CA GLY A 735 -28.80 14.25 -3.26
C GLY A 735 -28.48 12.75 -3.10
N ARG A 736 -27.39 12.42 -2.40
CA ARG A 736 -26.88 11.04 -2.32
C ARG A 736 -27.78 10.11 -1.49
N LYS A 737 -27.91 10.33 -0.19
CA LYS A 737 -28.69 9.42 0.69
C LYS A 737 -29.16 9.99 2.04
N HIS A 738 -28.57 11.06 2.53
CA HIS A 738 -28.85 11.53 3.89
C HIS A 738 -30.17 12.28 3.99
N GLY A 739 -31.07 11.76 4.80
CA GLY A 739 -32.36 12.37 5.11
C GLY A 739 -33.46 12.12 4.06
N ILE A 740 -33.21 11.28 3.06
CA ILE A 740 -34.25 10.88 2.10
C ILE A 740 -35.30 10.03 2.82
N ASN A 741 -36.58 10.27 2.50
CA ASN A 741 -37.64 9.44 3.06
C ASN A 741 -37.52 7.99 2.53
N PRO A 742 -37.43 6.97 3.43
CA PRO A 742 -37.26 5.59 3.01
C PRO A 742 -38.38 5.06 2.07
N ILE A 743 -39.58 5.65 2.14
CA ILE A 743 -40.70 5.24 1.27
C ILE A 743 -40.37 5.49 -0.20
N LEU A 744 -39.69 6.59 -0.52
CA LEU A 744 -39.30 6.97 -1.88
C LEU A 744 -38.26 6.03 -2.50
N LEU A 745 -37.59 5.22 -1.67
CA LEU A 745 -36.53 4.28 -2.05
C LEU A 745 -36.90 2.81 -1.83
N THR A 746 -38.10 2.53 -1.34
CA THR A 746 -38.51 1.15 -1.03
C THR A 746 -38.53 0.30 -2.30
N GLY A 747 -37.84 -0.84 -2.28
CA GLY A 747 -37.73 -1.79 -3.41
C GLY A 747 -36.48 -1.55 -4.29
N LEU A 748 -35.72 -0.45 -4.09
CA LEU A 748 -34.57 -0.13 -4.96
C LEU A 748 -33.23 -0.65 -4.44
N SER A 749 -33.15 -1.09 -3.18
CA SER A 749 -31.87 -1.50 -2.57
C SER A 749 -31.21 -2.71 -3.22
N GLU A 750 -31.98 -3.55 -3.93
CA GLU A 750 -31.45 -4.72 -4.63
C GLU A 750 -30.82 -4.38 -5.99
N TRP A 751 -31.01 -3.17 -6.49
CA TRP A 751 -30.62 -2.73 -7.83
C TRP A 751 -29.34 -1.88 -7.85
N SER A 752 -28.78 -1.59 -6.67
CA SER A 752 -27.62 -0.71 -6.57
C SER A 752 -26.31 -1.46 -6.84
N GLU A 753 -25.55 -1.01 -7.84
CA GLU A 753 -24.20 -1.48 -8.16
C GLU A 753 -23.11 -0.65 -7.47
N SER A 754 -23.39 0.62 -7.17
CA SER A 754 -22.43 1.55 -6.59
C SER A 754 -23.02 2.34 -5.43
N GLU A 755 -22.62 2.00 -4.20
CA GLU A 755 -23.02 2.75 -3.00
C GLU A 755 -22.54 4.21 -3.01
N ASP A 756 -21.50 4.54 -3.78
CA ASP A 756 -20.90 5.87 -3.81
C ASP A 756 -21.84 6.91 -4.41
N LEU A 757 -22.64 6.53 -5.39
CA LEU A 757 -23.60 7.40 -6.07
C LEU A 757 -24.98 7.47 -5.38
N GLY A 758 -25.23 6.60 -4.41
CA GLY A 758 -26.58 6.44 -3.83
C GLY A 758 -27.56 5.83 -4.82
N LEU A 759 -28.75 5.41 -4.36
CA LEU A 759 -29.68 4.62 -5.17
C LEU A 759 -30.16 5.32 -6.44
N ILE A 760 -30.52 6.59 -6.37
CA ILE A 760 -31.02 7.34 -7.52
C ILE A 760 -29.89 7.76 -8.47
N GLY A 761 -28.76 8.21 -7.91
CA GLY A 761 -27.60 8.59 -8.73
C GLY A 761 -27.03 7.39 -9.49
N ASP A 762 -26.99 6.22 -8.84
CA ASP A 762 -26.55 4.97 -9.45
C ASP A 762 -27.47 4.54 -10.57
N TYR A 763 -28.78 4.56 -10.36
CA TYR A 763 -29.78 4.24 -11.39
C TYR A 763 -29.66 5.13 -12.63
N ILE A 764 -29.58 6.46 -12.45
CA ILE A 764 -29.46 7.39 -13.57
C ILE A 764 -28.12 7.23 -14.31
N SER A 765 -27.06 6.81 -13.58
CA SER A 765 -25.74 6.56 -14.15
C SER A 765 -25.66 5.23 -14.89
N SER A 766 -26.52 4.26 -14.56
CA SER A 766 -26.51 2.91 -15.13
C SER A 766 -26.94 2.88 -16.61
N ALA A 767 -26.66 1.78 -17.26
CA ALA A 767 -27.11 1.51 -18.63
C ALA A 767 -28.64 1.38 -18.74
N ASP A 768 -29.31 0.99 -17.65
CA ASP A 768 -30.77 0.74 -17.62
C ASP A 768 -31.61 2.01 -17.76
N PHE A 769 -31.01 3.18 -17.42
CA PHE A 769 -31.69 4.46 -17.61
C PHE A 769 -31.81 4.90 -19.09
N PHE A 770 -30.99 4.33 -19.99
CA PHE A 770 -30.93 4.66 -21.43
C PHE A 770 -30.77 6.16 -21.76
N GLY A 771 -30.33 6.99 -20.82
CA GLY A 771 -30.15 8.43 -20.97
C GLY A 771 -28.70 8.83 -21.20
N SER A 772 -28.50 9.90 -22.01
CA SER A 772 -27.17 10.49 -22.25
C SER A 772 -26.83 11.63 -21.30
N ALA A 773 -27.72 11.97 -20.36
CA ALA A 773 -27.52 13.05 -19.40
C ALA A 773 -26.42 12.71 -18.39
N SER A 774 -25.54 13.68 -18.13
CA SER A 774 -24.57 13.60 -17.06
C SER A 774 -25.23 13.68 -15.68
N VAL A 775 -24.57 13.19 -14.65
CA VAL A 775 -25.13 13.15 -13.29
C VAL A 775 -24.20 13.80 -12.30
N LEU A 776 -24.74 14.68 -11.46
CA LEU A 776 -24.04 15.26 -10.33
C LEU A 776 -24.70 14.82 -9.02
N VAL A 777 -24.02 13.96 -8.29
CA VAL A 777 -24.48 13.49 -6.98
C VAL A 777 -23.85 14.31 -5.87
N VAL A 778 -24.65 14.93 -5.02
CA VAL A 778 -24.16 15.82 -3.96
C VAL A 778 -24.41 15.19 -2.59
N GLN A 779 -23.40 15.23 -1.73
CA GLN A 779 -23.47 14.86 -0.33
C GLN A 779 -23.12 16.05 0.56
N GLN A 780 -23.98 16.37 1.51
CA GLN A 780 -23.70 17.39 2.51
C GLN A 780 -22.60 16.92 3.48
N GLN A 781 -21.84 17.87 4.02
CA GLN A 781 -20.85 17.63 5.07
C GLN A 781 -21.44 16.79 6.21
N ILE A 782 -20.77 15.71 6.57
CA ILE A 782 -21.12 14.90 7.75
C ILE A 782 -20.44 15.50 8.97
N LEU A 783 -21.21 16.11 9.86
CA LEU A 783 -20.71 16.57 11.16
C LEU A 783 -20.55 15.35 12.08
N ARG A 784 -19.32 15.06 12.45
CA ARG A 784 -19.00 14.06 13.47
C ARG A 784 -18.66 14.79 14.76
N GLY A 785 -19.61 14.70 15.73
CA GLY A 785 -19.47 15.28 17.06
C GLY A 785 -18.54 14.50 17.98
#